data_e506458c5b4170e0f7a0f828c460721d
#
_entry.id   e506458c5b4170e0f7a0f828c460721d
#
_cell.length_a   1.000
_cell.length_b   1.000
_cell.length_c   1.000
_cell.angle_alpha   90.00
_cell.angle_beta   90.00
_cell.angle_gamma   90.00
#
_symmetry.space_group_name_H-M   'P 1'
#
loop_
_entity.id
_entity.type
_entity.pdbx_description
1 polymer ?
#
loop_
_entity_poly.entity_id
_entity_poly.type
_entity_poly.pdbx_seq_one_letter_code
_entity_poly.pdbx_strand_id
1 'polypeptide(L)'
;MSTQSYPQDAYKALIRGIQEVDLQHSSVPCNLVLTGDAFPVVINSQGHILMAASVYGRGRIVVLSHETYLTLCPALVDNALTWLGGGKSANLSLGVPKTMKEVVDNLNKSTYQVSLVEEFRADLGVGMYVTDAYQVGPKAKELIVFMKAGGGLLIGGQAWWWASQNENKNLILEFPGNKVTGVAGIYFTAQYGKLCVSVSIFLLHSCAMDFKKDLEFLLKGISDFDIKGDGVPSAALVHGPLAFPIGTTDKGEVFLAGTYYGQGRIIVVTHESFLQYEKLASFWKNALNWLDQGRKGVVGFEPHIKPLSNLGLTCKKTNFCTELSVFVCTAYTDMDAEMIQNFVVEGGGLLVGGHAWYWASTHIGQNPMQDFSGNKILSKMGLGLLTETAEIEDVYKAPDPSQVNKLHFRHLLHRFACHALEDIKLTEEEEENLKKLGSESASFLRIEAYNWVSYIQILSLLTDILKKVGIQQVGIIRLIFCFLLYFKSIQFKNKISLGISKYWKKIYTWSKILGITFLCIFSCMSLCCFSPILLWIDVLHKEELWRAPYVIKSFPITSERMQVWNLWGGLIYLLAPRDVKVENEKIVVQEAITAPYYKSGECVLSDWSSLRKAPAPWAEMEFENIILTVPSHIIRDLENALEVEKLWNAIMKGVADLAVIPQKFIRKERIVADVQISAGWMHSGYPIMMNSSIGAELFNPQDARTKGLWGEIHELGHNQQRRPWEFPPHTTEATCNLWSVYVHEEVLGLDRTKAHPSITAASRKSSVEEYVKGGKKLSDWTVWTALETYLQLQEKFGWDAFKKVFAAYHDMTNHPNDKEGKMNLYAETFSRAVNRNLTGFFKAWGWPIQKATEEELSNLPLWTDHPMA
;
A
#
# COMPACT_ATOMS: atom_id res chain seq x y z
N MET A 1 -4.41 -28.04 -5.66
CA MET A 1 -4.95 -27.84 -7.02
C MET A 1 -3.89 -27.16 -7.85
N SER A 2 -3.53 -27.68 -9.03
CA SER A 2 -2.40 -27.25 -9.84
C SER A 2 -2.55 -25.80 -10.29
N THR A 3 -1.56 -24.97 -9.99
CA THR A 3 -1.38 -23.62 -10.55
C THR A 3 -1.18 -23.73 -12.07
N GLN A 4 -2.26 -23.65 -12.83
CA GLN A 4 -2.20 -23.58 -14.28
C GLN A 4 -1.68 -22.18 -14.70
N SER A 5 -0.69 -22.16 -15.57
CA SER A 5 -0.19 -21.01 -16.33
C SER A 5 -1.22 -20.57 -17.39
N TYR A 6 -2.40 -20.15 -16.95
CA TYR A 6 -3.60 -20.05 -17.77
C TYR A 6 -3.53 -19.11 -18.98
N PRO A 7 -2.92 -17.89 -18.96
CA PRO A 7 -2.96 -17.07 -20.17
C PRO A 7 -2.04 -17.54 -21.29
N GLN A 8 -0.86 -18.06 -20.99
CA GLN A 8 0.12 -18.42 -22.03
C GLN A 8 -0.28 -19.65 -22.84
N ASP A 9 -0.81 -20.68 -22.19
CA ASP A 9 -1.24 -21.88 -22.89
C ASP A 9 -2.50 -21.67 -23.70
N ALA A 10 -3.44 -20.87 -23.19
CA ALA A 10 -4.62 -20.44 -23.92
C ALA A 10 -4.25 -19.60 -25.15
N TYR A 11 -3.34 -18.64 -25.00
CA TYR A 11 -2.83 -17.82 -26.08
C TYR A 11 -2.20 -18.68 -27.17
N LYS A 12 -1.27 -19.61 -26.83
CA LYS A 12 -0.64 -20.52 -27.80
C LYS A 12 -1.66 -21.39 -28.55
N ALA A 13 -2.71 -21.85 -27.87
CA ALA A 13 -3.78 -22.61 -28.50
C ALA A 13 -4.55 -21.78 -29.52
N LEU A 14 -4.89 -20.52 -29.17
CA LEU A 14 -5.66 -19.62 -30.01
C LEU A 14 -4.92 -19.15 -31.27
N ILE A 15 -3.57 -19.00 -31.20
CA ILE A 15 -2.74 -18.55 -32.32
C ILE A 15 -2.00 -19.71 -33.03
N ARG A 16 -2.35 -20.95 -32.72
CA ARG A 16 -1.63 -22.12 -33.24
C ARG A 16 -1.56 -22.12 -34.78
N GLY A 17 -0.35 -22.12 -35.33
CA GLY A 17 -0.12 -22.09 -36.79
C GLY A 17 -0.35 -20.73 -37.47
N ILE A 18 -0.61 -19.69 -36.68
CA ILE A 18 -0.84 -18.33 -37.18
C ILE A 18 0.33 -17.46 -36.73
N GLN A 19 1.04 -16.88 -37.68
CA GLN A 19 2.12 -15.93 -37.41
C GLN A 19 1.63 -14.47 -37.58
N GLU A 20 0.77 -14.24 -38.57
CA GLU A 20 0.23 -12.95 -38.90
C GLU A 20 -1.22 -13.10 -39.38
N VAL A 21 -2.08 -12.18 -39.02
CA VAL A 21 -3.47 -12.15 -39.48
C VAL A 21 -3.65 -10.94 -40.39
N ASP A 22 -3.88 -11.18 -41.67
CA ASP A 22 -4.24 -10.11 -42.59
C ASP A 22 -5.70 -9.72 -42.40
N LEU A 23 -5.91 -8.54 -41.82
CA LEU A 23 -7.22 -7.94 -41.58
C LEU A 23 -7.47 -6.74 -42.50
N GLN A 24 -6.69 -6.56 -43.57
CA GLN A 24 -6.72 -5.40 -44.47
C GLN A 24 -7.92 -5.35 -45.42
N HIS A 25 -9.04 -5.95 -45.08
CA HIS A 25 -10.24 -5.88 -45.87
C HIS A 25 -11.12 -4.69 -45.48
N SER A 26 -12.19 -4.44 -46.19
CA SER A 26 -13.12 -3.30 -46.10
C SER A 26 -13.82 -3.11 -44.73
N SER A 27 -13.50 -3.92 -43.73
CA SER A 27 -14.09 -3.89 -42.40
C SER A 27 -13.30 -3.00 -41.45
N VAL A 28 -13.97 -2.16 -40.71
CA VAL A 28 -13.37 -1.29 -39.70
C VAL A 28 -13.70 -1.84 -38.33
N PRO A 29 -12.75 -2.54 -37.64
CA PRO A 29 -12.96 -3.09 -36.31
C PRO A 29 -13.09 -1.99 -35.28
N CYS A 30 -13.67 -2.31 -34.12
CA CYS A 30 -13.54 -1.49 -32.93
C CYS A 30 -12.33 -1.93 -32.09
N ASN A 31 -11.86 -1.07 -31.22
CA ASN A 31 -10.94 -1.46 -30.17
C ASN A 31 -11.71 -2.15 -29.04
N LEU A 32 -11.20 -3.29 -28.52
CA LEU A 32 -11.76 -3.94 -27.34
C LEU A 32 -11.06 -3.44 -26.07
N VAL A 33 -11.82 -3.29 -25.00
CA VAL A 33 -11.30 -2.96 -23.67
C VAL A 33 -11.43 -4.18 -22.75
N LEU A 34 -10.37 -4.46 -21.99
CA LEU A 34 -10.27 -5.64 -21.14
C LEU A 34 -10.17 -5.27 -19.67
N THR A 35 -10.89 -6.03 -18.85
CA THR A 35 -10.83 -5.95 -17.39
C THR A 35 -10.70 -7.36 -16.79
N GLY A 36 -10.28 -7.44 -15.53
CA GLY A 36 -10.17 -8.72 -14.81
C GLY A 36 -9.21 -9.71 -15.49
N ASP A 37 -9.70 -10.91 -15.73
CA ASP A 37 -8.90 -12.03 -16.27
C ASP A 37 -8.92 -12.14 -17.81
N ALA A 38 -9.56 -11.19 -18.49
CA ALA A 38 -9.58 -11.15 -19.95
C ALA A 38 -8.20 -10.84 -20.53
N PHE A 39 -7.82 -11.49 -21.62
CA PHE A 39 -6.51 -11.32 -22.25
C PHE A 39 -6.64 -11.10 -23.76
N PRO A 40 -5.74 -10.30 -24.38
CA PRO A 40 -5.73 -10.07 -25.80
C PRO A 40 -5.14 -11.27 -26.55
N VAL A 41 -5.66 -11.54 -27.73
CA VAL A 41 -5.16 -12.60 -28.64
C VAL A 41 -4.57 -11.99 -29.90
N VAL A 42 -5.24 -10.99 -30.51
CA VAL A 42 -4.75 -10.24 -31.66
C VAL A 42 -4.73 -8.76 -31.33
N ILE A 43 -3.61 -8.11 -31.57
CA ILE A 43 -3.39 -6.68 -31.35
C ILE A 43 -2.81 -6.10 -32.64
N ASN A 44 -3.27 -4.93 -33.04
CA ASN A 44 -2.69 -4.23 -34.20
C ASN A 44 -1.40 -3.47 -33.80
N SER A 45 -0.72 -2.88 -34.79
CA SER A 45 0.50 -2.09 -34.59
C SER A 45 0.34 -0.86 -33.70
N GLN A 46 -0.88 -0.40 -33.48
CA GLN A 46 -1.23 0.72 -32.60
C GLN A 46 -1.60 0.28 -31.17
N GLY A 47 -1.55 -1.01 -30.87
CA GLY A 47 -1.93 -1.55 -29.57
C GLY A 47 -3.44 -1.75 -29.38
N HIS A 48 -4.29 -1.54 -30.41
CA HIS A 48 -5.71 -1.84 -30.33
C HIS A 48 -5.93 -3.35 -30.29
N ILE A 49 -6.81 -3.78 -29.40
CA ILE A 49 -7.15 -5.20 -29.26
C ILE A 49 -8.26 -5.54 -30.22
N LEU A 50 -7.96 -6.44 -31.17
CA LEU A 50 -8.88 -6.86 -32.21
C LEU A 50 -9.52 -8.22 -31.94
N MET A 51 -8.89 -9.03 -31.10
CA MET A 51 -9.42 -10.29 -30.58
C MET A 51 -9.01 -10.45 -29.14
N ALA A 52 -9.93 -10.89 -28.31
CA ALA A 52 -9.71 -11.16 -26.92
C ALA A 52 -10.39 -12.45 -26.47
N ALA A 53 -9.89 -13.05 -25.40
CA ALA A 53 -10.46 -14.25 -24.81
C ALA A 53 -10.53 -14.12 -23.30
N SER A 54 -11.44 -14.88 -22.70
CA SER A 54 -11.61 -14.90 -21.23
C SER A 54 -12.27 -16.20 -20.79
N VAL A 55 -12.28 -16.40 -19.48
CA VAL A 55 -13.01 -17.50 -18.82
C VAL A 55 -14.08 -16.88 -17.94
N TYR A 56 -15.30 -17.45 -17.95
CA TYR A 56 -16.35 -17.02 -17.05
C TYR A 56 -17.08 -18.23 -16.47
N GLY A 57 -17.09 -18.36 -15.16
CA GLY A 57 -17.53 -19.57 -14.50
C GLY A 57 -16.70 -20.79 -14.95
N ARG A 58 -17.35 -21.80 -15.49
CA ARG A 58 -16.67 -22.98 -16.08
C ARG A 58 -16.50 -22.88 -17.60
N GLY A 59 -17.05 -21.87 -18.24
CA GLY A 59 -17.04 -21.68 -19.69
C GLY A 59 -15.95 -20.73 -20.16
N ARG A 60 -15.94 -20.55 -21.47
CA ARG A 60 -14.93 -19.75 -22.17
C ARG A 60 -15.59 -18.84 -23.19
N ILE A 61 -14.97 -17.70 -23.45
CA ILE A 61 -15.44 -16.77 -24.46
C ILE A 61 -14.29 -16.28 -25.31
N VAL A 62 -14.54 -16.13 -26.60
CA VAL A 62 -13.66 -15.44 -27.55
C VAL A 62 -14.48 -14.35 -28.23
N VAL A 63 -13.92 -13.15 -28.27
CA VAL A 63 -14.54 -11.95 -28.83
C VAL A 63 -13.69 -11.42 -29.98
N LEU A 64 -14.31 -11.19 -31.12
CA LEU A 64 -13.73 -10.58 -32.32
C LEU A 64 -14.29 -9.15 -32.47
N SER A 65 -13.42 -8.20 -32.72
CA SER A 65 -13.78 -6.78 -32.82
C SER A 65 -14.53 -6.36 -34.11
N HIS A 66 -14.85 -7.33 -34.95
CA HIS A 66 -15.73 -7.18 -36.08
C HIS A 66 -16.37 -8.53 -36.46
N GLU A 67 -17.64 -8.54 -36.84
CA GLU A 67 -18.38 -9.77 -37.17
C GLU A 67 -17.85 -10.47 -38.44
N THR A 68 -17.31 -9.71 -39.41
CA THR A 68 -16.75 -10.30 -40.64
C THR A 68 -15.53 -11.19 -40.39
N TYR A 69 -14.85 -11.02 -39.27
CA TYR A 69 -13.70 -11.88 -38.88
C TYR A 69 -14.12 -13.33 -38.62
N LEU A 70 -15.40 -13.57 -38.34
CA LEU A 70 -15.97 -14.90 -38.22
C LEU A 70 -15.92 -15.70 -39.53
N THR A 71 -15.89 -15.00 -40.69
CA THR A 71 -15.81 -15.62 -42.01
C THR A 71 -14.46 -15.43 -42.70
N LEU A 72 -13.80 -14.29 -42.49
CA LEU A 72 -12.56 -13.93 -43.16
C LEU A 72 -11.31 -14.61 -42.56
N CYS A 73 -11.40 -15.09 -41.31
CA CYS A 73 -10.28 -15.67 -40.60
C CYS A 73 -10.52 -17.12 -40.16
N PRO A 74 -10.75 -18.07 -41.10
CA PRO A 74 -11.18 -19.43 -40.73
C PRO A 74 -10.24 -20.17 -39.82
N ALA A 75 -8.92 -20.04 -39.99
CA ALA A 75 -7.94 -20.65 -39.12
C ALA A 75 -8.00 -20.13 -37.67
N LEU A 76 -8.24 -18.83 -37.50
CA LEU A 76 -8.40 -18.19 -36.21
C LEU A 76 -9.69 -18.65 -35.52
N VAL A 77 -10.77 -18.75 -36.30
CA VAL A 77 -12.08 -19.25 -35.83
C VAL A 77 -11.98 -20.73 -35.40
N ASP A 78 -11.30 -21.58 -36.19
CA ASP A 78 -11.11 -23.00 -35.86
C ASP A 78 -10.30 -23.18 -34.57
N ASN A 79 -9.22 -22.43 -34.39
CA ASN A 79 -8.45 -22.42 -33.14
C ASN A 79 -9.30 -21.94 -31.94
N ALA A 80 -10.11 -20.88 -32.17
CA ALA A 80 -11.01 -20.35 -31.13
C ALA A 80 -12.05 -21.40 -30.71
N LEU A 81 -12.72 -22.05 -31.69
CA LEU A 81 -13.69 -23.11 -31.40
C LEU A 81 -13.05 -24.33 -30.71
N THR A 82 -11.87 -24.73 -31.15
CA THR A 82 -11.10 -25.81 -30.50
C THR A 82 -10.81 -25.47 -29.04
N TRP A 83 -10.37 -24.25 -28.75
CA TRP A 83 -10.10 -23.79 -27.38
C TRP A 83 -11.40 -23.71 -26.57
N LEU A 84 -12.47 -23.19 -27.12
CA LEU A 84 -13.79 -23.08 -26.49
C LEU A 84 -14.36 -24.45 -26.13
N GLY A 85 -14.13 -25.46 -26.97
CA GLY A 85 -14.52 -26.85 -26.73
C GLY A 85 -13.65 -27.62 -25.73
N GLY A 86 -12.70 -26.97 -25.10
CA GLY A 86 -11.81 -27.57 -24.09
C GLY A 86 -10.63 -28.36 -24.67
N GLY A 87 -10.24 -28.07 -25.92
CA GLY A 87 -9.10 -28.71 -26.58
C GLY A 87 -9.42 -30.11 -27.17
N LYS A 88 -10.65 -30.54 -27.19
CA LYS A 88 -11.09 -31.77 -27.85
C LYS A 88 -11.03 -31.59 -29.37
N SER A 89 -10.62 -32.61 -30.11
CA SER A 89 -10.40 -32.52 -31.55
C SER A 89 -11.52 -33.18 -32.40
N ALA A 90 -12.56 -33.70 -31.78
CA ALA A 90 -13.64 -34.37 -32.53
C ALA A 90 -15.00 -34.28 -31.76
N ASN A 91 -16.08 -34.29 -32.55
CA ASN A 91 -17.47 -34.33 -32.07
C ASN A 91 -17.87 -33.14 -31.18
N LEU A 92 -17.43 -31.95 -31.54
CA LEU A 92 -17.79 -30.71 -30.85
C LEU A 92 -19.17 -30.25 -31.35
N SER A 93 -20.14 -30.14 -30.42
CA SER A 93 -21.50 -29.64 -30.75
C SER A 93 -21.52 -28.13 -30.84
N LEU A 94 -21.89 -27.57 -31.97
CA LEU A 94 -21.84 -26.15 -32.28
C LEU A 94 -23.19 -25.64 -32.73
N GLY A 95 -23.74 -24.64 -32.03
CA GLY A 95 -24.91 -23.89 -32.47
C GLY A 95 -24.51 -22.65 -33.28
N VAL A 96 -25.13 -22.43 -34.42
CA VAL A 96 -24.90 -21.24 -35.26
C VAL A 96 -26.25 -20.71 -35.75
N PRO A 97 -26.53 -19.38 -35.68
CA PRO A 97 -27.72 -18.79 -36.26
C PRO A 97 -27.78 -19.04 -37.75
N LYS A 98 -28.97 -19.30 -38.28
CA LYS A 98 -29.19 -19.46 -39.76
C LYS A 98 -28.73 -18.25 -40.58
N THR A 99 -28.80 -17.07 -39.99
CA THR A 99 -28.30 -15.82 -40.58
C THR A 99 -26.80 -15.80 -40.76
N MET A 100 -26.05 -16.66 -40.08
CA MET A 100 -24.59 -16.76 -40.10
C MET A 100 -24.11 -18.08 -40.73
N LYS A 101 -24.88 -18.67 -41.63
CA LYS A 101 -24.53 -19.94 -42.27
C LYS A 101 -23.19 -19.94 -42.97
N GLU A 102 -22.73 -18.81 -43.48
CA GLU A 102 -21.43 -18.66 -44.15
C GLU A 102 -20.24 -19.03 -43.20
N VAL A 103 -20.38 -18.86 -41.89
CA VAL A 103 -19.37 -19.28 -40.92
C VAL A 103 -19.20 -20.79 -40.98
N VAL A 104 -20.31 -21.55 -41.13
CA VAL A 104 -20.30 -22.99 -41.18
C VAL A 104 -19.62 -23.52 -42.44
N ASP A 105 -19.76 -22.80 -43.56
CA ASP A 105 -19.19 -23.24 -44.84
C ASP A 105 -17.64 -23.25 -44.82
N ASN A 106 -17.04 -22.45 -43.91
CA ASN A 106 -15.62 -22.36 -43.70
C ASN A 106 -15.05 -23.37 -42.64
N LEU A 107 -15.92 -24.11 -41.95
CA LEU A 107 -15.52 -25.01 -40.88
C LEU A 107 -15.28 -26.45 -41.40
N ASN A 108 -14.35 -27.16 -40.74
CA ASN A 108 -14.11 -28.55 -41.01
C ASN A 108 -15.27 -29.41 -40.49
N LYS A 109 -16.13 -29.91 -41.42
CA LYS A 109 -17.33 -30.69 -41.13
C LYS A 109 -17.05 -32.01 -40.40
N SER A 110 -15.83 -32.50 -40.37
CA SER A 110 -15.46 -33.72 -39.61
C SER A 110 -15.19 -33.45 -38.14
N THR A 111 -14.97 -32.20 -37.75
CA THR A 111 -14.64 -31.80 -36.38
C THR A 111 -15.88 -31.35 -35.59
N TYR A 112 -16.84 -30.72 -36.29
CA TYR A 112 -17.99 -30.07 -35.63
C TYR A 112 -19.31 -30.71 -36.03
N GLN A 113 -20.15 -30.97 -35.02
CA GLN A 113 -21.57 -31.27 -35.20
C GLN A 113 -22.37 -29.97 -35.17
N VAL A 114 -22.63 -29.41 -36.33
CA VAL A 114 -23.26 -28.08 -36.42
C VAL A 114 -24.78 -28.17 -36.43
N SER A 115 -25.41 -27.40 -35.55
CA SER A 115 -26.86 -27.15 -35.50
C SER A 115 -27.16 -25.75 -35.95
N LEU A 116 -27.83 -25.57 -37.12
CA LEU A 116 -28.32 -24.28 -37.54
C LEU A 116 -29.65 -23.97 -36.83
N VAL A 117 -29.67 -22.84 -36.10
CA VAL A 117 -30.79 -22.46 -35.24
C VAL A 117 -31.32 -21.07 -35.62
N GLU A 118 -32.55 -20.75 -35.25
CA GLU A 118 -33.08 -19.40 -35.43
C GLU A 118 -32.49 -18.41 -34.44
N GLU A 119 -32.43 -18.80 -33.19
CA GLU A 119 -31.89 -18.04 -32.09
C GLU A 119 -31.30 -18.97 -30.99
N PHE A 120 -30.53 -18.42 -30.06
CA PHE A 120 -30.02 -19.14 -28.90
C PHE A 120 -31.17 -19.57 -27.98
N ARG A 121 -31.15 -20.83 -27.53
CA ARG A 121 -32.01 -21.37 -26.48
C ARG A 121 -31.20 -22.28 -25.58
N ALA A 122 -31.48 -22.26 -24.28
CA ALA A 122 -30.75 -23.05 -23.29
C ALA A 122 -30.88 -24.57 -23.50
N ASP A 123 -31.92 -25.03 -24.17
CA ASP A 123 -32.23 -26.44 -24.45
C ASP A 123 -31.63 -26.96 -25.78
N LEU A 124 -30.82 -26.20 -26.47
CA LEU A 124 -30.19 -26.61 -27.75
C LEU A 124 -29.26 -27.79 -27.63
N GLY A 125 -28.79 -28.14 -26.44
CA GLY A 125 -27.84 -29.25 -26.19
C GLY A 125 -26.47 -29.05 -26.84
N VAL A 126 -26.11 -27.80 -27.19
CA VAL A 126 -24.80 -27.49 -27.81
C VAL A 126 -23.76 -27.16 -26.76
N GLY A 127 -22.51 -27.55 -27.01
CA GLY A 127 -21.37 -27.19 -26.15
C GLY A 127 -20.77 -25.83 -26.45
N MET A 128 -20.99 -25.33 -27.65
CA MET A 128 -20.48 -24.04 -28.12
C MET A 128 -21.53 -23.29 -28.93
N TYR A 129 -21.44 -21.97 -28.95
CA TYR A 129 -22.33 -21.11 -29.74
C TYR A 129 -21.53 -20.01 -30.43
N VAL A 130 -21.85 -19.76 -31.69
CA VAL A 130 -21.27 -18.65 -32.50
C VAL A 130 -22.36 -17.64 -32.79
N THR A 131 -22.07 -16.35 -32.66
CA THR A 131 -23.05 -15.29 -32.90
C THR A 131 -22.41 -13.96 -33.24
N ASP A 132 -23.23 -13.02 -33.77
CA ASP A 132 -22.86 -11.60 -33.80
C ASP A 132 -23.23 -10.87 -32.48
N ALA A 133 -22.63 -9.69 -32.30
CA ALA A 133 -22.81 -8.91 -31.06
C ALA A 133 -24.09 -8.07 -31.06
N TYR A 134 -24.89 -8.03 -32.15
CA TYR A 134 -26.03 -7.12 -32.27
C TYR A 134 -27.34 -7.74 -31.81
N GLN A 135 -27.54 -9.03 -32.07
CA GLN A 135 -28.78 -9.73 -31.80
C GLN A 135 -28.85 -10.45 -30.46
N VAL A 136 -27.76 -10.48 -29.73
CA VAL A 136 -27.65 -11.24 -28.44
C VAL A 136 -28.40 -10.60 -27.27
N GLY A 137 -28.81 -9.35 -27.36
CA GLY A 137 -29.39 -8.60 -26.23
C GLY A 137 -30.59 -9.30 -25.56
N PRO A 138 -31.61 -9.77 -26.30
CA PRO A 138 -32.76 -10.48 -25.71
C PRO A 138 -32.39 -11.77 -25.01
N LYS A 139 -31.28 -12.43 -25.43
CA LYS A 139 -30.79 -13.71 -24.94
C LYS A 139 -29.57 -13.58 -24.02
N ALA A 140 -29.21 -12.36 -23.63
CA ALA A 140 -27.99 -12.11 -22.85
C ALA A 140 -27.95 -12.93 -21.57
N LYS A 141 -29.04 -12.99 -20.80
CA LYS A 141 -29.09 -13.76 -19.55
C LYS A 141 -28.91 -15.26 -19.79
N GLU A 142 -29.56 -15.81 -20.83
CA GLU A 142 -29.44 -17.23 -21.16
C GLU A 142 -28.00 -17.57 -21.59
N LEU A 143 -27.35 -16.73 -22.40
CA LEU A 143 -25.96 -16.87 -22.85
C LEU A 143 -24.98 -16.79 -21.67
N ILE A 144 -25.21 -15.89 -20.72
CA ILE A 144 -24.39 -15.77 -19.51
C ILE A 144 -24.49 -17.05 -18.68
N VAL A 145 -25.71 -17.58 -18.46
CA VAL A 145 -25.93 -18.85 -17.75
C VAL A 145 -25.27 -20.01 -18.48
N PHE A 146 -25.38 -20.05 -19.81
CA PHE A 146 -24.72 -21.05 -20.64
C PHE A 146 -23.19 -21.05 -20.45
N MET A 147 -22.55 -19.89 -20.54
CA MET A 147 -21.13 -19.77 -20.29
C MET A 147 -20.76 -20.15 -18.86
N LYS A 148 -21.52 -19.66 -17.86
CA LYS A 148 -21.29 -19.99 -16.43
C LYS A 148 -21.33 -21.49 -16.18
N ALA A 149 -22.18 -22.21 -16.92
CA ALA A 149 -22.34 -23.67 -16.83
C ALA A 149 -21.23 -24.48 -17.56
N GLY A 150 -20.37 -23.83 -18.35
CA GLY A 150 -19.27 -24.49 -19.09
C GLY A 150 -19.35 -24.37 -20.62
N GLY A 151 -20.34 -23.67 -21.15
CA GLY A 151 -20.48 -23.43 -22.61
C GLY A 151 -19.39 -22.52 -23.17
N GLY A 152 -19.05 -22.73 -24.42
CA GLY A 152 -18.11 -21.91 -25.17
C GLY A 152 -18.84 -20.88 -26.04
N LEU A 153 -18.47 -19.61 -25.98
CA LEU A 153 -19.07 -18.55 -26.81
C LEU A 153 -18.02 -17.90 -27.71
N LEU A 154 -18.29 -17.90 -29.03
CA LEU A 154 -17.55 -17.10 -30.01
C LEU A 154 -18.48 -15.99 -30.53
N ILE A 155 -18.06 -14.74 -30.32
CA ILE A 155 -18.90 -13.58 -30.67
C ILE A 155 -18.09 -12.55 -31.46
N GLY A 156 -18.62 -12.04 -32.56
CA GLY A 156 -18.01 -11.00 -33.37
C GLY A 156 -18.90 -9.79 -33.51
N GLY A 157 -18.32 -8.58 -33.55
CA GLY A 157 -19.07 -7.37 -33.76
C GLY A 157 -18.25 -6.11 -33.61
N GLN A 158 -18.83 -4.96 -33.81
CA GLN A 158 -18.24 -3.64 -33.59
C GLN A 158 -19.28 -2.67 -33.02
N ALA A 159 -18.86 -1.80 -32.12
CA ALA A 159 -19.83 -0.97 -31.43
C ALA A 159 -19.85 0.50 -31.88
N TRP A 160 -18.87 0.97 -32.67
CA TRP A 160 -18.82 2.36 -33.11
C TRP A 160 -20.02 2.78 -33.95
N TRP A 161 -20.49 1.90 -34.87
CA TRP A 161 -21.67 2.18 -35.67
C TRP A 161 -22.93 2.18 -34.80
N TRP A 162 -23.08 1.20 -33.90
CA TRP A 162 -24.20 1.18 -32.98
C TRP A 162 -24.23 2.45 -32.10
N ALA A 163 -23.07 2.89 -31.62
CA ALA A 163 -22.94 4.10 -30.82
C ALA A 163 -23.39 5.35 -31.59
N SER A 164 -23.02 5.47 -32.89
CA SER A 164 -23.44 6.58 -33.75
C SER A 164 -24.95 6.63 -33.98
N GLN A 165 -25.62 5.47 -33.91
CA GLN A 165 -27.09 5.39 -34.05
C GLN A 165 -27.83 5.51 -32.70
N ASN A 166 -27.11 5.47 -31.60
CA ASN A 166 -27.68 5.44 -30.25
C ASN A 166 -26.95 6.41 -29.32
N GLU A 167 -26.72 7.65 -29.76
CA GLU A 167 -25.91 8.65 -29.02
C GLU A 167 -26.38 8.91 -27.58
N ASN A 168 -27.67 8.70 -27.28
CA ASN A 168 -28.22 8.90 -25.95
C ASN A 168 -28.09 7.67 -25.02
N LYS A 169 -27.61 6.53 -25.53
CA LYS A 169 -27.48 5.30 -24.76
C LYS A 169 -26.10 5.11 -24.20
N ASN A 170 -25.99 4.40 -23.06
CA ASN A 170 -24.72 4.03 -22.48
C ASN A 170 -24.15 2.80 -23.20
N LEU A 171 -23.07 2.98 -23.93
CA LEU A 171 -22.47 1.93 -24.76
C LEU A 171 -22.04 0.72 -23.92
N ILE A 172 -21.48 0.95 -22.71
CA ILE A 172 -20.98 -0.12 -21.86
C ILE A 172 -22.10 -1.08 -21.44
N LEU A 173 -23.25 -0.53 -21.09
CA LEU A 173 -24.37 -1.31 -20.55
C LEU A 173 -25.42 -1.69 -21.57
N GLU A 174 -25.59 -0.89 -22.62
CA GLU A 174 -26.75 -1.03 -23.51
C GLU A 174 -26.42 -1.66 -24.85
N PHE A 175 -25.14 -1.62 -25.29
CA PHE A 175 -24.75 -2.37 -26.48
C PHE A 175 -24.99 -3.88 -26.24
N PRO A 176 -25.76 -4.55 -27.14
CA PRO A 176 -26.15 -5.93 -26.92
C PRO A 176 -24.97 -6.88 -26.64
N GLY A 177 -23.85 -6.72 -27.37
CA GLY A 177 -22.63 -7.49 -27.16
C GLY A 177 -22.08 -7.32 -25.77
N ASN A 178 -21.99 -6.08 -25.26
CA ASN A 178 -21.45 -5.79 -23.92
C ASN A 178 -22.32 -6.37 -22.80
N LYS A 179 -23.64 -6.54 -23.03
CA LYS A 179 -24.51 -7.23 -22.05
C LYS A 179 -24.11 -8.68 -21.84
N VAL A 180 -23.43 -9.29 -22.81
CA VAL A 180 -22.96 -10.68 -22.72
C VAL A 180 -21.49 -10.76 -22.40
N THR A 181 -20.64 -10.00 -23.09
CA THR A 181 -19.18 -10.10 -22.98
C THR A 181 -18.61 -9.42 -21.74
N GLY A 182 -19.32 -8.41 -21.22
CA GLY A 182 -18.90 -7.65 -20.04
C GLY A 182 -18.69 -8.51 -18.79
N VAL A 183 -19.51 -9.54 -18.56
CA VAL A 183 -19.33 -10.46 -17.43
C VAL A 183 -17.99 -11.21 -17.48
N ALA A 184 -17.44 -11.37 -18.67
CA ALA A 184 -16.13 -11.98 -18.89
C ALA A 184 -14.99 -10.95 -18.99
N GLY A 185 -15.28 -9.68 -18.72
CA GLY A 185 -14.31 -8.58 -18.71
C GLY A 185 -13.91 -8.08 -20.10
N ILE A 186 -14.69 -8.33 -21.16
CA ILE A 186 -14.40 -7.88 -22.52
C ILE A 186 -15.50 -6.92 -22.98
N TYR A 187 -15.10 -5.72 -23.46
CA TYR A 187 -16.06 -4.70 -23.87
C TYR A 187 -15.74 -4.17 -25.26
N PHE A 188 -16.75 -4.12 -26.10
CA PHE A 188 -16.71 -3.39 -27.36
C PHE A 188 -16.78 -1.90 -27.11
N THR A 189 -15.96 -1.11 -27.81
CA THR A 189 -15.93 0.36 -27.67
C THR A 189 -16.34 1.06 -28.97
N ALA A 190 -16.59 2.36 -28.85
CA ALA A 190 -16.84 3.21 -30.05
C ALA A 190 -15.52 3.61 -30.75
N GLN A 191 -14.38 3.28 -30.20
CA GLN A 191 -13.08 3.62 -30.78
C GLN A 191 -12.77 2.72 -31.98
N TYR A 192 -12.35 3.34 -33.08
CA TYR A 192 -11.93 2.62 -34.29
C TYR A 192 -10.58 1.92 -34.04
N GLY A 193 -10.52 0.66 -34.39
CA GLY A 193 -9.28 -0.11 -34.47
C GLY A 193 -8.56 0.16 -35.80
N LYS A 194 -7.98 1.36 -35.99
CA LYS A 194 -7.32 1.73 -37.25
C LYS A 194 -6.16 0.80 -37.62
N LEU A 195 -6.10 0.38 -38.84
CA LEU A 195 -4.96 -0.26 -39.48
C LEU A 195 -4.04 0.83 -40.04
N CYS A 196 -2.95 1.16 -39.37
CA CYS A 196 -1.88 2.01 -39.87
C CYS A 196 -0.53 1.34 -39.71
N VAL A 197 0.26 1.34 -40.78
CA VAL A 197 1.61 0.80 -40.81
C VAL A 197 2.58 1.87 -40.30
N SER A 198 2.83 1.91 -39.00
CA SER A 198 4.03 2.53 -38.44
C SER A 198 4.34 1.87 -37.11
N VAL A 199 5.60 1.53 -36.94
CA VAL A 199 6.13 0.95 -35.71
C VAL A 199 6.11 2.03 -34.63
N SER A 200 5.09 2.03 -33.82
CA SER A 200 5.03 2.88 -32.62
C SER A 200 4.86 2.00 -31.39
N ILE A 201 5.68 2.26 -30.40
CA ILE A 201 5.71 1.69 -29.07
C ILE A 201 4.29 1.38 -28.57
N PHE A 202 4.14 0.25 -27.85
CA PHE A 202 2.91 -0.19 -27.20
C PHE A 202 2.32 0.93 -26.36
N LEU A 203 1.60 1.85 -26.99
CA LEU A 203 0.97 2.96 -26.30
C LEU A 203 -0.28 2.46 -25.58
N LEU A 204 -0.25 2.51 -24.26
CA LEU A 204 -1.44 2.50 -23.45
C LEU A 204 -2.33 3.63 -23.95
N HIS A 205 -3.41 3.32 -24.67
CA HIS A 205 -4.35 4.35 -25.05
C HIS A 205 -4.91 4.99 -23.77
N SER A 206 -4.82 6.30 -23.70
CA SER A 206 -5.56 7.08 -22.71
C SER A 206 -7.01 6.61 -22.71
N CYS A 207 -7.65 6.53 -21.56
CA CYS A 207 -9.00 5.99 -21.35
C CYS A 207 -9.88 6.09 -22.58
N ALA A 208 -10.15 4.95 -23.23
CA ALA A 208 -10.91 4.86 -24.47
C ALA A 208 -12.42 5.15 -24.30
N MET A 209 -12.84 5.46 -23.06
CA MET A 209 -14.25 5.62 -22.70
C MET A 209 -14.55 7.04 -22.25
N ASP A 210 -15.73 7.52 -22.65
CA ASP A 210 -16.27 8.80 -22.23
C ASP A 210 -17.27 8.58 -21.08
N PHE A 211 -16.91 9.08 -19.90
CA PHE A 211 -17.72 9.03 -18.69
C PHE A 211 -18.50 10.32 -18.41
N LYS A 212 -18.54 11.24 -19.37
CA LYS A 212 -19.18 12.55 -19.19
C LYS A 212 -20.64 12.44 -18.72
N LYS A 213 -21.41 11.55 -19.33
CA LYS A 213 -22.82 11.34 -18.95
C LYS A 213 -22.98 10.76 -17.54
N ASP A 214 -22.06 9.87 -17.14
CA ASP A 214 -22.05 9.30 -15.79
C ASP A 214 -21.76 10.39 -14.77
N LEU A 215 -20.76 11.24 -15.03
CA LEU A 215 -20.42 12.36 -14.19
C LEU A 215 -21.51 13.43 -14.12
N GLU A 216 -22.11 13.79 -15.25
CA GLU A 216 -23.26 14.70 -15.29
C GLU A 216 -24.44 14.18 -14.45
N PHE A 217 -24.67 12.85 -14.44
CA PHE A 217 -25.68 12.23 -13.60
C PHE A 217 -25.29 12.24 -12.12
N LEU A 218 -24.08 11.80 -11.79
CA LEU A 218 -23.58 11.68 -10.41
C LEU A 218 -23.44 13.04 -9.73
N LEU A 219 -22.95 14.04 -10.48
CA LEU A 219 -22.67 15.38 -10.00
C LEU A 219 -23.84 16.34 -10.17
N LYS A 220 -25.02 15.87 -10.57
CA LYS A 220 -26.20 16.72 -10.74
C LYS A 220 -26.54 17.44 -9.45
N GLY A 221 -26.40 18.78 -9.46
CA GLY A 221 -26.64 19.65 -8.34
C GLY A 221 -25.49 19.69 -7.30
N ILE A 222 -24.29 19.20 -7.67
CA ILE A 222 -23.09 19.19 -6.86
C ILE A 222 -22.01 19.99 -7.59
N SER A 223 -21.54 21.08 -6.98
CA SER A 223 -20.38 21.88 -7.42
C SER A 223 -19.13 21.50 -6.64
N ASP A 224 -19.30 21.25 -5.37
CA ASP A 224 -18.24 20.97 -4.39
C ASP A 224 -18.71 19.96 -3.35
N PHE A 225 -17.77 19.42 -2.59
CA PHE A 225 -18.05 18.51 -1.47
C PHE A 225 -17.60 19.18 -0.17
N ASP A 226 -18.56 19.62 0.66
CA ASP A 226 -18.29 20.23 1.96
C ASP A 226 -18.01 19.17 3.03
N ILE A 227 -16.78 18.69 3.05
CA ILE A 227 -16.28 17.65 3.97
C ILE A 227 -14.98 18.05 4.67
N LYS A 228 -14.60 19.33 4.62
CA LYS A 228 -13.38 19.84 5.25
C LYS A 228 -13.42 19.66 6.76
N GLY A 229 -12.39 19.05 7.33
CA GLY A 229 -12.25 18.85 8.78
C GLY A 229 -12.97 17.64 9.35
N ASP A 230 -13.71 16.92 8.53
CA ASP A 230 -14.56 15.80 8.96
C ASP A 230 -13.90 14.42 8.85
N GLY A 231 -12.63 14.38 8.53
CA GLY A 231 -11.80 13.18 8.38
C GLY A 231 -10.71 13.41 7.34
N VAL A 232 -9.67 12.59 7.38
CA VAL A 232 -8.56 12.63 6.43
C VAL A 232 -8.71 11.47 5.45
N PRO A 233 -9.21 11.69 4.23
CA PRO A 233 -9.36 10.62 3.26
C PRO A 233 -7.98 10.15 2.72
N SER A 234 -7.91 8.90 2.29
CA SER A 234 -6.83 8.41 1.45
C SER A 234 -6.93 8.98 0.04
N ALA A 235 -5.83 9.01 -0.70
CA ALA A 235 -5.91 9.14 -2.14
C ALA A 235 -6.40 7.82 -2.78
N ALA A 236 -7.11 7.91 -3.90
CA ALA A 236 -7.55 6.76 -4.67
C ALA A 236 -6.69 6.58 -5.93
N LEU A 237 -6.24 5.37 -6.18
CA LEU A 237 -5.63 4.97 -7.44
C LEU A 237 -6.73 4.58 -8.44
N VAL A 238 -6.86 5.35 -9.51
CA VAL A 238 -7.82 5.09 -10.60
C VAL A 238 -7.04 4.55 -11.78
N HIS A 239 -6.98 3.21 -11.91
CA HIS A 239 -6.09 2.55 -12.87
C HIS A 239 -6.79 1.63 -13.88
N GLY A 240 -8.03 1.29 -13.64
CA GLY A 240 -8.80 0.45 -14.55
C GLY A 240 -9.28 1.20 -15.81
N PRO A 241 -9.40 0.55 -16.96
CA PRO A 241 -9.82 1.22 -18.19
C PRO A 241 -11.28 1.69 -18.17
N LEU A 242 -12.08 1.21 -17.23
CA LEU A 242 -13.48 1.59 -17.02
C LEU A 242 -13.69 2.38 -15.71
N ALA A 243 -12.60 2.78 -15.06
CA ALA A 243 -12.63 3.57 -13.86
C ALA A 243 -12.49 5.07 -14.16
N PHE A 244 -13.07 5.92 -13.33
CA PHE A 244 -13.03 7.36 -13.48
C PHE A 244 -13.10 8.10 -12.15
N PRO A 245 -12.40 9.23 -12.02
CA PRO A 245 -12.52 10.11 -10.85
C PRO A 245 -13.89 10.79 -10.81
N ILE A 246 -14.43 11.00 -9.59
CA ILE A 246 -15.71 11.71 -9.36
C ILE A 246 -15.47 12.95 -8.48
N GLY A 247 -14.55 12.87 -7.53
CA GLY A 247 -14.21 13.96 -6.63
C GLY A 247 -12.72 14.03 -6.38
N THR A 248 -12.18 15.26 -6.33
CA THR A 248 -10.75 15.52 -6.24
C THR A 248 -10.42 16.63 -5.25
N THR A 249 -9.19 16.66 -4.80
CA THR A 249 -8.60 17.82 -4.14
C THR A 249 -8.22 18.89 -5.15
N ASP A 250 -7.86 20.07 -4.69
CA ASP A 250 -7.27 21.15 -5.51
C ASP A 250 -5.91 20.76 -6.13
N LYS A 251 -5.20 19.80 -5.54
CA LYS A 251 -3.96 19.22 -6.05
C LYS A 251 -4.18 18.06 -7.05
N GLY A 252 -5.43 17.75 -7.39
CA GLY A 252 -5.80 16.68 -8.34
C GLY A 252 -5.73 15.27 -7.75
N GLU A 253 -5.59 15.13 -6.41
CA GLU A 253 -5.69 13.83 -5.75
C GLU A 253 -7.17 13.38 -5.71
N VAL A 254 -7.41 12.13 -6.05
CA VAL A 254 -8.76 11.58 -6.13
C VAL A 254 -9.16 11.02 -4.76
N PHE A 255 -10.30 11.45 -4.20
CA PHE A 255 -10.88 10.91 -2.97
C PHE A 255 -12.21 10.17 -3.19
N LEU A 256 -12.76 10.30 -4.38
CA LEU A 256 -14.03 9.69 -4.77
C LEU A 256 -13.93 9.24 -6.23
N ALA A 257 -14.18 7.97 -6.50
CA ALA A 257 -14.05 7.38 -7.83
C ALA A 257 -15.14 6.36 -8.12
N GLY A 258 -15.45 6.17 -9.42
CA GLY A 258 -16.38 5.17 -9.91
C GLY A 258 -15.74 4.24 -10.92
N THR A 259 -16.34 3.08 -11.13
CA THR A 259 -15.96 2.16 -12.19
C THR A 259 -17.11 1.25 -12.61
N TYR A 260 -17.02 0.75 -13.85
CA TYR A 260 -17.83 -0.38 -14.33
C TYR A 260 -17.06 -1.68 -14.17
N TYR A 261 -17.75 -2.74 -13.78
CA TYR A 261 -17.18 -4.06 -13.71
C TYR A 261 -18.24 -5.13 -13.98
N GLY A 262 -18.07 -5.91 -15.04
CA GLY A 262 -19.12 -6.82 -15.54
C GLY A 262 -20.35 -6.04 -16.01
N GLN A 263 -21.50 -6.36 -15.45
CA GLN A 263 -22.77 -5.65 -15.65
C GLN A 263 -23.07 -4.66 -14.52
N GLY A 264 -22.21 -4.61 -13.48
CA GLY A 264 -22.42 -3.77 -12.32
C GLY A 264 -21.56 -2.50 -12.31
N ARG A 265 -21.72 -1.76 -11.24
CA ARG A 265 -21.08 -0.46 -11.00
C ARG A 265 -20.57 -0.36 -9.58
N ILE A 266 -19.51 0.42 -9.41
CA ILE A 266 -18.86 0.61 -8.12
C ILE A 266 -18.60 2.09 -7.91
N ILE A 267 -18.78 2.54 -6.68
CA ILE A 267 -18.27 3.82 -6.18
C ILE A 267 -17.42 3.55 -4.96
N VAL A 268 -16.25 4.16 -4.91
CA VAL A 268 -15.37 4.16 -3.75
C VAL A 268 -15.21 5.58 -3.22
N VAL A 269 -15.36 5.74 -1.91
CA VAL A 269 -15.03 6.95 -1.19
C VAL A 269 -13.93 6.64 -0.17
N THR A 270 -12.90 7.46 -0.11
CA THR A 270 -11.67 7.12 0.58
C THR A 270 -11.65 7.49 2.06
N HIS A 271 -12.84 7.59 2.66
CA HIS A 271 -13.05 7.63 4.11
C HIS A 271 -14.46 7.13 4.43
N GLU A 272 -14.59 6.18 5.36
CA GLU A 272 -15.87 5.53 5.70
C GLU A 272 -16.88 6.48 6.37
N SER A 273 -16.42 7.50 7.12
CA SER A 273 -17.34 8.44 7.75
C SER A 273 -18.20 9.18 6.73
N PHE A 274 -17.67 9.41 5.53
CA PHE A 274 -18.39 10.12 4.45
C PHE A 274 -19.63 9.38 3.96
N LEU A 275 -19.70 8.06 4.15
CA LEU A 275 -20.91 7.26 3.84
C LEU A 275 -22.15 7.69 4.64
N GLN A 276 -21.97 8.34 5.79
CA GLN A 276 -23.04 8.72 6.72
C GLN A 276 -23.23 10.24 6.82
N TYR A 277 -22.56 11.00 5.96
CA TYR A 277 -22.57 12.46 5.99
C TYR A 277 -23.83 13.03 5.36
N GLU A 278 -24.67 13.68 6.15
CA GLU A 278 -25.90 14.35 5.68
C GLU A 278 -25.61 15.48 4.66
N LYS A 279 -24.47 16.15 4.77
CA LYS A 279 -24.03 17.15 3.78
C LYS A 279 -23.86 16.55 2.37
N LEU A 280 -23.55 15.27 2.28
CA LEU A 280 -23.40 14.54 1.03
C LEU A 280 -24.68 13.81 0.58
N ALA A 281 -25.80 13.97 1.25
CA ALA A 281 -27.04 13.22 0.98
C ALA A 281 -27.52 13.36 -0.47
N SER A 282 -27.38 14.55 -1.07
CA SER A 282 -27.73 14.78 -2.48
C SER A 282 -26.85 13.97 -3.43
N PHE A 283 -25.55 13.91 -3.15
CA PHE A 283 -24.62 13.08 -3.91
C PHE A 283 -24.94 11.59 -3.74
N TRP A 284 -25.12 11.13 -2.50
CA TRP A 284 -25.42 9.72 -2.25
C TRP A 284 -26.73 9.27 -2.87
N LYS A 285 -27.71 10.14 -2.95
CA LYS A 285 -28.94 9.86 -3.69
C LYS A 285 -28.66 9.60 -5.17
N ASN A 286 -27.87 10.46 -5.81
CA ASN A 286 -27.47 10.26 -7.22
C ASN A 286 -26.65 8.97 -7.34
N ALA A 287 -25.66 8.76 -6.47
CA ALA A 287 -24.78 7.61 -6.48
C ALA A 287 -25.51 6.27 -6.32
N LEU A 288 -26.41 6.16 -5.35
CA LEU A 288 -27.19 4.94 -5.15
C LEU A 288 -28.16 4.66 -6.30
N ASN A 289 -28.77 5.69 -6.89
CA ASN A 289 -29.58 5.52 -8.08
C ASN A 289 -28.75 5.09 -9.31
N TRP A 290 -27.53 5.63 -9.45
CA TRP A 290 -26.60 5.20 -10.49
C TRP A 290 -26.19 3.74 -10.30
N LEU A 291 -25.87 3.33 -9.06
CA LEU A 291 -25.52 1.96 -8.71
C LEU A 291 -26.69 0.99 -8.88
N ASP A 292 -27.90 1.40 -8.55
CA ASP A 292 -29.12 0.58 -8.69
C ASP A 292 -29.52 0.37 -10.15
N GLN A 293 -29.05 1.19 -11.05
CA GLN A 293 -29.36 1.11 -12.49
C GLN A 293 -30.87 1.16 -12.82
N GLY A 294 -31.66 1.83 -11.97
CA GLY A 294 -33.10 1.96 -12.13
C GLY A 294 -33.92 0.70 -11.82
N ARG A 295 -33.31 -0.31 -11.22
CA ARG A 295 -34.01 -1.58 -10.85
C ARG A 295 -34.99 -1.39 -9.71
N LYS A 296 -34.85 -0.29 -8.95
CA LYS A 296 -35.62 -0.02 -7.73
C LYS A 296 -35.54 -1.16 -6.71
N GLY A 297 -34.35 -1.75 -6.62
CA GLY A 297 -34.10 -2.89 -5.76
C GLY A 297 -33.81 -2.48 -4.31
N VAL A 298 -33.38 -3.44 -3.50
CA VAL A 298 -33.05 -3.21 -2.10
C VAL A 298 -31.59 -2.79 -1.95
N VAL A 299 -31.36 -1.67 -1.28
CA VAL A 299 -30.02 -1.21 -0.89
C VAL A 299 -29.71 -1.76 0.51
N GLY A 300 -28.72 -2.62 0.60
CA GLY A 300 -28.21 -3.16 1.86
C GLY A 300 -27.10 -2.27 2.43
N PHE A 301 -27.24 -1.89 3.68
CA PHE A 301 -26.17 -1.19 4.41
C PHE A 301 -25.57 -2.13 5.45
N GLU A 302 -24.28 -2.22 5.51
CA GLU A 302 -23.58 -2.94 6.57
C GLU A 302 -24.10 -2.52 7.96
N PRO A 303 -24.26 -3.43 8.94
CA PRO A 303 -25.05 -3.16 10.16
C PRO A 303 -24.66 -1.92 10.97
N HIS A 304 -23.37 -1.55 10.95
CA HIS A 304 -22.85 -0.38 11.66
C HIS A 304 -22.97 0.93 10.86
N ILE A 305 -23.26 0.88 9.56
CA ILE A 305 -23.50 2.08 8.74
C ILE A 305 -24.94 2.54 8.92
N LYS A 306 -25.15 3.82 9.25
CA LYS A 306 -26.47 4.41 9.34
C LYS A 306 -26.89 4.91 7.95
N PRO A 307 -28.00 4.40 7.38
CA PRO A 307 -28.52 4.95 6.13
C PRO A 307 -28.94 6.41 6.31
N LEU A 308 -28.66 7.22 5.31
CA LEU A 308 -29.10 8.61 5.27
C LEU A 308 -30.61 8.70 5.02
N SER A 309 -31.21 9.82 5.43
CA SER A 309 -32.63 10.07 5.25
C SER A 309 -32.96 10.41 3.79
N ASN A 310 -34.16 10.07 3.33
CA ASN A 310 -34.72 10.52 2.03
C ASN A 310 -33.95 10.11 0.75
N LEU A 311 -33.30 8.97 0.75
CA LEU A 311 -32.58 8.47 -0.44
C LEU A 311 -33.50 8.05 -1.59
N GLY A 312 -34.78 7.85 -1.36
CA GLY A 312 -35.77 7.49 -2.39
C GLY A 312 -35.70 6.02 -2.84
N LEU A 313 -34.97 5.17 -2.10
CA LEU A 313 -34.76 3.76 -2.34
C LEU A 313 -35.16 2.95 -1.11
N THR A 314 -35.45 1.67 -1.29
CA THR A 314 -35.69 0.75 -0.17
C THR A 314 -34.36 0.37 0.45
N CYS A 315 -34.09 0.91 1.66
CA CYS A 315 -32.85 0.67 2.39
C CYS A 315 -33.07 -0.28 3.57
N LYS A 316 -32.14 -1.20 3.81
CA LYS A 316 -32.14 -2.05 5.01
C LYS A 316 -30.72 -2.25 5.55
N LYS A 317 -30.59 -2.37 6.86
CA LYS A 317 -29.33 -2.82 7.49
C LYS A 317 -29.25 -4.35 7.37
N THR A 318 -28.16 -4.84 6.77
CA THR A 318 -27.98 -6.27 6.55
C THR A 318 -26.51 -6.59 6.25
N ASN A 319 -26.11 -7.79 6.54
CA ASN A 319 -24.88 -8.33 5.96
C ASN A 319 -25.06 -8.53 4.45
N PHE A 320 -23.97 -8.73 3.76
CA PHE A 320 -23.99 -8.98 2.32
C PHE A 320 -24.87 -10.19 1.97
N CYS A 321 -25.69 -10.04 0.93
CA CYS A 321 -26.39 -11.13 0.27
C CYS A 321 -26.61 -10.80 -1.22
N THR A 322 -26.73 -11.81 -2.05
CA THR A 322 -26.79 -11.67 -3.51
C THR A 322 -28.10 -11.11 -4.06
N GLU A 323 -29.16 -11.09 -3.25
CA GLU A 323 -30.48 -10.55 -3.62
C GLU A 323 -30.54 -9.01 -3.55
N LEU A 324 -29.50 -8.38 -3.05
CA LEU A 324 -29.42 -6.94 -2.99
C LEU A 324 -29.24 -6.35 -4.40
N SER A 325 -29.79 -5.16 -4.60
CA SER A 325 -29.48 -4.36 -5.79
C SER A 325 -28.16 -3.59 -5.62
N VAL A 326 -27.98 -3.02 -4.44
CA VAL A 326 -26.77 -2.29 -4.08
C VAL A 326 -26.33 -2.72 -2.68
N PHE A 327 -25.04 -2.88 -2.47
CA PHE A 327 -24.47 -3.08 -1.15
C PHE A 327 -23.55 -1.92 -0.77
N VAL A 328 -23.72 -1.40 0.44
CA VAL A 328 -22.94 -0.31 1.02
C VAL A 328 -22.16 -0.86 2.22
N CYS A 329 -20.83 -0.80 2.15
CA CYS A 329 -19.96 -1.38 3.16
C CYS A 329 -18.71 -0.54 3.42
N THR A 330 -17.97 -0.89 4.46
CA THR A 330 -16.64 -0.33 4.71
C THR A 330 -15.55 -1.19 4.07
N ALA A 331 -14.40 -0.58 3.82
CA ALA A 331 -13.24 -1.25 3.25
C ALA A 331 -12.47 -2.14 4.26
N TYR A 332 -12.90 -2.16 5.52
CA TYR A 332 -12.18 -2.87 6.60
C TYR A 332 -12.72 -4.28 6.87
N THR A 333 -13.95 -4.53 6.48
CA THR A 333 -14.59 -5.81 6.75
C THR A 333 -13.97 -6.90 5.88
N ASP A 334 -13.53 -7.96 6.52
CA ASP A 334 -12.92 -9.11 5.82
C ASP A 334 -14.03 -9.94 5.18
N MET A 335 -14.41 -9.53 3.97
CA MET A 335 -15.41 -10.21 3.14
C MET A 335 -14.73 -11.06 2.08
N ASP A 336 -15.42 -12.10 1.64
CA ASP A 336 -14.99 -12.86 0.46
C ASP A 336 -14.99 -11.95 -0.78
N ALA A 337 -13.78 -11.53 -1.17
CA ALA A 337 -13.58 -10.61 -2.29
C ALA A 337 -14.12 -11.19 -3.60
N GLU A 338 -13.99 -12.49 -3.83
CA GLU A 338 -14.51 -13.17 -5.02
C GLU A 338 -16.03 -13.15 -5.06
N MET A 339 -16.68 -13.35 -3.92
CA MET A 339 -18.14 -13.29 -3.84
C MET A 339 -18.68 -11.89 -4.16
N ILE A 340 -18.05 -10.85 -3.61
CA ILE A 340 -18.41 -9.45 -3.92
C ILE A 340 -18.12 -9.12 -5.39
N GLN A 341 -16.99 -9.55 -5.91
CA GLN A 341 -16.65 -9.34 -7.32
C GLN A 341 -17.67 -10.00 -8.26
N ASN A 342 -18.08 -11.22 -7.96
CA ASN A 342 -19.11 -11.94 -8.71
C ASN A 342 -20.48 -11.24 -8.65
N PHE A 343 -20.88 -10.74 -7.48
CA PHE A 343 -22.09 -9.93 -7.32
C PHE A 343 -22.09 -8.71 -8.25
N VAL A 344 -20.96 -7.98 -8.32
CA VAL A 344 -20.84 -6.82 -9.19
C VAL A 344 -20.81 -7.25 -10.67
N VAL A 345 -20.06 -8.30 -11.01
CA VAL A 345 -20.02 -8.83 -12.38
C VAL A 345 -21.43 -9.15 -12.88
N GLU A 346 -22.29 -9.69 -12.04
CA GLU A 346 -23.67 -10.07 -12.38
C GLU A 346 -24.67 -8.89 -12.34
N GLY A 347 -24.20 -7.67 -12.10
CA GLY A 347 -24.98 -6.45 -12.19
C GLY A 347 -25.25 -5.75 -10.86
N GLY A 348 -24.75 -6.26 -9.74
CA GLY A 348 -24.86 -5.60 -8.44
C GLY A 348 -24.16 -4.25 -8.39
N GLY A 349 -24.68 -3.32 -7.59
CA GLY A 349 -24.05 -2.06 -7.27
C GLY A 349 -23.24 -2.17 -5.97
N LEU A 350 -22.04 -1.59 -5.93
CA LEU A 350 -21.19 -1.61 -4.74
C LEU A 350 -20.74 -0.19 -4.37
N LEU A 351 -20.96 0.20 -3.11
CA LEU A 351 -20.44 1.44 -2.54
C LEU A 351 -19.53 1.09 -1.36
N VAL A 352 -18.25 1.42 -1.48
CA VAL A 352 -17.23 1.11 -0.46
C VAL A 352 -16.64 2.39 0.12
N GLY A 353 -16.56 2.47 1.45
CA GLY A 353 -15.89 3.57 2.15
C GLY A 353 -14.75 3.10 3.05
N GLY A 354 -13.61 3.79 3.02
CA GLY A 354 -12.50 3.49 3.92
C GLY A 354 -11.19 4.15 3.50
N HIS A 355 -10.22 4.17 4.41
CA HIS A 355 -8.92 4.80 4.19
C HIS A 355 -7.76 3.87 4.52
N ALA A 356 -6.87 3.67 3.55
CA ALA A 356 -5.78 2.69 3.67
C ALA A 356 -4.60 3.20 4.52
N TRP A 357 -4.41 4.51 4.67
CA TRP A 357 -3.33 5.05 5.49
C TRP A 357 -3.46 4.66 6.97
N TYR A 358 -4.68 4.69 7.53
CA TYR A 358 -4.92 4.25 8.91
C TYR A 358 -4.75 2.73 9.04
N TRP A 359 -5.31 1.97 8.10
CA TRP A 359 -5.12 0.53 8.09
C TRP A 359 -3.63 0.17 8.04
N ALA A 360 -2.85 0.81 7.17
CA ALA A 360 -1.42 0.60 7.06
C ALA A 360 -0.66 0.96 8.36
N SER A 361 -1.09 2.01 9.08
CA SER A 361 -0.48 2.39 10.35
C SER A 361 -0.67 1.35 11.46
N THR A 362 -1.73 0.54 11.36
CA THR A 362 -2.05 -0.52 12.32
C THR A 362 -1.64 -1.92 11.85
N HIS A 363 -1.32 -2.10 10.55
CA HIS A 363 -0.93 -3.38 9.93
C HIS A 363 0.47 -3.30 9.34
N ILE A 364 1.43 -3.01 10.22
CA ILE A 364 2.83 -2.76 9.89
C ILE A 364 3.45 -3.96 9.16
N GLY A 365 4.10 -3.69 8.02
CA GLY A 365 4.80 -4.72 7.23
C GLY A 365 3.92 -5.48 6.23
N GLN A 366 2.61 -5.25 6.24
CA GLN A 366 1.71 -5.78 5.22
C GLN A 366 1.66 -4.87 3.99
N ASN A 367 1.34 -5.44 2.83
CA ASN A 367 1.19 -4.68 1.59
C ASN A 367 -0.25 -4.17 1.46
N PRO A 368 -0.53 -2.86 1.64
CA PRO A 368 -1.90 -2.35 1.57
C PRO A 368 -2.61 -2.66 0.25
N MET A 369 -1.89 -2.78 -0.85
CA MET A 369 -2.50 -3.07 -2.16
C MET A 369 -2.93 -4.54 -2.32
N GLN A 370 -2.43 -5.44 -1.46
CA GLN A 370 -2.77 -6.87 -1.48
C GLN A 370 -3.53 -7.31 -0.23
N ASP A 371 -3.19 -6.75 0.93
CA ASP A 371 -3.62 -7.27 2.22
C ASP A 371 -4.82 -6.52 2.79
N PHE A 372 -5.01 -5.24 2.43
CA PHE A 372 -6.15 -4.45 2.85
C PHE A 372 -7.43 -4.95 2.19
N SER A 373 -8.46 -5.28 2.99
CA SER A 373 -9.70 -5.92 2.50
C SER A 373 -10.38 -5.15 1.37
N GLY A 374 -10.43 -3.81 1.47
CA GLY A 374 -10.93 -2.96 0.40
C GLY A 374 -10.17 -3.15 -0.92
N ASN A 375 -8.83 -3.21 -0.86
CA ASN A 375 -8.00 -3.36 -2.05
C ASN A 375 -8.07 -4.77 -2.66
N LYS A 376 -8.25 -5.82 -1.84
CA LYS A 376 -8.53 -7.18 -2.35
C LYS A 376 -9.76 -7.21 -3.25
N ILE A 377 -10.78 -6.41 -2.91
CA ILE A 377 -12.01 -6.28 -3.71
C ILE A 377 -11.76 -5.38 -4.92
N LEU A 378 -11.23 -4.19 -4.71
CA LEU A 378 -11.22 -3.08 -5.66
C LEU A 378 -10.14 -3.18 -6.74
N SER A 379 -8.95 -3.75 -6.42
CA SER A 379 -7.82 -3.75 -7.35
C SER A 379 -8.14 -4.42 -8.68
N LYS A 380 -8.84 -5.55 -8.66
CA LYS A 380 -9.29 -6.25 -9.89
C LYS A 380 -10.32 -5.44 -10.68
N MET A 381 -11.03 -4.54 -10.02
CA MET A 381 -12.06 -3.67 -10.59
C MET A 381 -11.49 -2.33 -11.12
N GLY A 382 -10.18 -2.13 -10.97
CA GLY A 382 -9.49 -0.96 -11.50
C GLY A 382 -9.40 0.24 -10.57
N LEU A 383 -9.67 0.05 -9.28
CA LEU A 383 -9.57 1.06 -8.23
C LEU A 383 -8.67 0.55 -7.10
N GLY A 384 -8.07 1.47 -6.36
CA GLY A 384 -7.29 1.15 -5.17
C GLY A 384 -7.30 2.29 -4.15
N LEU A 385 -7.21 1.95 -2.88
CA LEU A 385 -7.08 2.88 -1.77
C LEU A 385 -5.60 2.99 -1.41
N LEU A 386 -5.04 4.18 -1.51
CA LEU A 386 -3.62 4.45 -1.28
C LEU A 386 -3.34 4.77 0.19
N THR A 387 -2.08 4.64 0.58
CA THR A 387 -1.62 5.08 1.91
C THR A 387 -1.36 6.58 1.99
N GLU A 388 -1.25 7.24 0.86
CA GLU A 388 -1.17 8.68 0.76
C GLU A 388 -2.53 9.30 1.12
N THR A 389 -2.50 10.44 1.82
CA THR A 389 -3.70 11.19 2.19
C THR A 389 -4.09 12.15 1.07
N ALA A 390 -5.38 12.36 0.88
CA ALA A 390 -5.92 13.38 0.00
C ALA A 390 -6.35 14.60 0.83
N GLU A 391 -5.38 15.31 1.40
CA GLU A 391 -5.62 16.50 2.21
C GLU A 391 -5.81 17.75 1.37
N ILE A 392 -6.68 18.64 1.83
CA ILE A 392 -7.00 19.89 1.15
C ILE A 392 -6.62 21.11 1.97
N GLU A 393 -6.25 22.15 1.25
CA GLU A 393 -6.11 23.50 1.82
C GLU A 393 -7.45 24.24 1.78
N ASP A 394 -8.26 24.06 0.72
CA ASP A 394 -9.51 24.80 0.48
C ASP A 394 -10.77 23.91 0.41
N VAL A 395 -11.09 23.32 -0.74
CA VAL A 395 -12.36 22.65 -1.00
C VAL A 395 -12.15 21.38 -1.81
N TYR A 396 -12.88 20.32 -1.47
CA TYR A 396 -12.99 19.14 -2.33
C TYR A 396 -13.90 19.44 -3.53
N LYS A 397 -13.40 19.22 -4.74
CA LYS A 397 -14.04 19.66 -5.97
C LYS A 397 -14.70 18.52 -6.72
N ALA A 398 -15.82 18.85 -7.37
CA ALA A 398 -16.34 18.07 -8.48
C ALA A 398 -15.54 18.47 -9.74
N PRO A 399 -14.73 17.59 -10.34
CA PRO A 399 -13.94 17.93 -11.52
C PRO A 399 -14.85 18.18 -12.73
N ASP A 400 -14.39 19.03 -13.66
CA ASP A 400 -15.06 19.19 -14.96
C ASP A 400 -15.12 17.83 -15.69
N PRO A 401 -16.31 17.34 -16.05
CA PRO A 401 -16.46 16.06 -16.73
C PRO A 401 -15.61 15.91 -17.99
N SER A 402 -15.29 17.01 -18.69
CA SER A 402 -14.44 17.01 -19.88
C SER A 402 -12.93 16.86 -19.57
N GLN A 403 -12.50 17.12 -18.34
CA GLN A 403 -11.09 17.12 -17.93
C GLN A 403 -10.74 15.91 -17.03
N VAL A 404 -11.71 15.15 -16.58
CA VAL A 404 -11.53 14.07 -15.60
C VAL A 404 -10.53 13.01 -16.05
N ASN A 405 -10.43 12.74 -17.33
CA ASN A 405 -9.47 11.80 -17.88
C ASN A 405 -8.02 12.22 -17.65
N LYS A 406 -7.72 13.50 -17.52
CA LYS A 406 -6.37 14.01 -17.22
C LYS A 406 -5.86 13.60 -15.84
N LEU A 407 -6.76 13.24 -14.93
CA LEU A 407 -6.45 12.80 -13.57
C LEU A 407 -6.33 11.28 -13.44
N HIS A 408 -6.60 10.56 -14.51
CA HIS A 408 -6.56 9.11 -14.53
C HIS A 408 -5.12 8.59 -14.66
N PHE A 409 -4.73 7.60 -13.85
CA PHE A 409 -3.38 7.01 -13.85
C PHE A 409 -2.87 6.61 -15.24
N ARG A 410 -3.70 5.95 -16.06
CA ARG A 410 -3.31 5.52 -17.42
C ARG A 410 -3.06 6.70 -18.35
N HIS A 411 -3.85 7.76 -18.24
CA HIS A 411 -3.63 8.96 -19.05
C HIS A 411 -2.32 9.65 -18.67
N LEU A 412 -2.08 9.83 -17.37
CA LEU A 412 -0.84 10.43 -16.88
C LEU A 412 0.38 9.60 -17.29
N LEU A 413 0.29 8.28 -17.16
CA LEU A 413 1.36 7.36 -17.56
C LEU A 413 1.60 7.42 -19.09
N HIS A 414 0.54 7.48 -19.90
CA HIS A 414 0.66 7.62 -21.34
C HIS A 414 1.33 8.95 -21.73
N ARG A 415 0.87 10.09 -21.19
CA ARG A 415 1.47 11.40 -21.45
C ARG A 415 2.94 11.42 -21.06
N PHE A 416 3.26 10.84 -19.93
CA PHE A 416 4.63 10.68 -19.49
C PHE A 416 5.46 9.77 -20.40
N ALA A 417 4.90 8.67 -20.87
CA ALA A 417 5.57 7.79 -21.83
C ALA A 417 5.89 8.53 -23.15
N CYS A 418 4.95 9.29 -23.69
CA CYS A 418 5.17 10.14 -24.86
C CYS A 418 6.32 11.15 -24.62
N HIS A 419 6.34 11.78 -23.44
CA HIS A 419 7.44 12.67 -23.08
C HIS A 419 8.79 11.93 -22.99
N ALA A 420 8.84 10.81 -22.27
CA ALA A 420 10.07 10.08 -21.99
C ALA A 420 10.63 9.33 -23.21
N LEU A 421 9.76 8.80 -24.08
CA LEU A 421 10.13 7.93 -25.19
C LEU A 421 10.18 8.67 -26.53
N GLU A 422 9.32 9.68 -26.73
CA GLU A 422 9.13 10.40 -27.99
C GLU A 422 9.53 11.89 -27.92
N ASP A 423 10.07 12.36 -26.79
CA ASP A 423 10.49 13.75 -26.53
C ASP A 423 9.37 14.79 -26.69
N ILE A 424 8.08 14.39 -26.55
CA ILE A 424 6.94 15.30 -26.57
C ILE A 424 6.95 16.19 -25.34
N LYS A 425 6.84 17.50 -25.49
CA LYS A 425 6.79 18.44 -24.35
C LYS A 425 5.49 18.27 -23.56
N LEU A 426 5.62 18.33 -22.25
CA LEU A 426 4.50 18.43 -21.32
C LEU A 426 4.08 19.88 -21.12
N THR A 427 2.81 20.09 -20.82
CA THR A 427 2.30 21.39 -20.36
C THR A 427 2.58 21.54 -18.87
N GLU A 428 2.51 22.78 -18.34
CA GLU A 428 2.68 23.01 -16.88
C GLU A 428 1.65 22.25 -16.04
N GLU A 429 0.40 22.15 -16.52
CA GLU A 429 -0.66 21.38 -15.87
C GLU A 429 -0.34 19.87 -15.85
N GLU A 430 0.22 19.34 -16.94
CA GLU A 430 0.64 17.94 -17.01
C GLU A 430 1.83 17.69 -16.10
N GLU A 431 2.81 18.59 -16.03
CA GLU A 431 3.96 18.48 -15.12
C GLU A 431 3.52 18.47 -13.65
N GLU A 432 2.52 19.28 -13.28
CA GLU A 432 1.95 19.29 -11.93
C GLU A 432 1.26 17.95 -11.62
N ASN A 433 0.41 17.47 -12.54
CA ASN A 433 -0.28 16.19 -12.39
C ASN A 433 0.68 14.98 -12.35
N LEU A 434 1.87 15.07 -12.94
CA LEU A 434 2.88 14.03 -12.89
C LEU A 434 3.51 13.86 -11.49
N LYS A 435 3.39 14.84 -10.60
CA LYS A 435 3.92 14.74 -9.23
C LYS A 435 3.39 13.50 -8.49
N LYS A 436 2.12 13.16 -8.69
CA LYS A 436 1.50 11.99 -8.09
C LYS A 436 1.79 10.67 -8.82
N LEU A 437 2.14 10.72 -10.11
CA LEU A 437 2.34 9.52 -10.93
C LEU A 437 3.42 8.58 -10.37
N GLY A 438 4.43 9.13 -9.71
CA GLY A 438 5.50 8.33 -9.09
C GLY A 438 4.98 7.42 -7.97
N SER A 439 4.21 7.97 -7.03
CA SER A 439 3.60 7.22 -5.93
C SER A 439 2.49 6.29 -6.42
N GLU A 440 1.66 6.74 -7.36
CA GLU A 440 0.64 5.91 -8.01
C GLU A 440 1.25 4.71 -8.74
N SER A 441 2.35 4.91 -9.49
CA SER A 441 3.08 3.82 -10.16
C SER A 441 3.67 2.83 -9.16
N ALA A 442 4.25 3.33 -8.07
CA ALA A 442 4.79 2.50 -7.01
C ALA A 442 3.70 1.66 -6.35
N SER A 443 2.55 2.25 -6.07
CA SER A 443 1.41 1.57 -5.46
C SER A 443 0.76 0.58 -6.44
N PHE A 444 0.62 0.95 -7.72
CA PHE A 444 0.16 0.04 -8.76
C PHE A 444 1.04 -1.22 -8.87
N LEU A 445 2.36 -1.06 -8.87
CA LEU A 445 3.29 -2.19 -8.94
C LEU A 445 3.18 -3.15 -7.75
N ARG A 446 2.73 -2.67 -6.58
CA ARG A 446 2.50 -3.50 -5.39
C ARG A 446 1.23 -4.35 -5.45
N ILE A 447 0.36 -4.15 -6.45
CA ILE A 447 -0.75 -5.08 -6.71
C ILE A 447 -0.21 -6.46 -7.07
N GLU A 448 0.98 -6.53 -7.70
CA GLU A 448 1.69 -7.78 -8.08
C GLU A 448 0.82 -8.78 -8.87
N ALA A 449 -0.10 -8.25 -9.66
CA ALA A 449 -1.08 -9.04 -10.41
C ALA A 449 -0.52 -9.57 -11.74
N TYR A 450 0.50 -10.39 -11.68
CA TYR A 450 1.23 -10.92 -12.85
C TYR A 450 0.40 -11.77 -13.80
N ASN A 451 -0.79 -12.16 -13.41
CA ASN A 451 -1.76 -12.86 -14.25
C ASN A 451 -2.75 -11.90 -14.95
N TRP A 452 -2.73 -10.61 -14.63
CA TRP A 452 -3.59 -9.63 -15.30
C TRP A 452 -2.84 -8.97 -16.46
N VAL A 453 -3.41 -9.04 -17.63
CA VAL A 453 -2.80 -8.46 -18.84
C VAL A 453 -2.59 -6.96 -18.70
N SER A 454 -3.55 -6.25 -18.13
CA SER A 454 -3.44 -4.81 -17.89
C SER A 454 -2.28 -4.45 -16.96
N TYR A 455 -1.98 -5.29 -15.97
CA TYR A 455 -0.83 -5.13 -15.09
C TYR A 455 0.49 -5.35 -15.85
N ILE A 456 0.57 -6.44 -16.64
CA ILE A 456 1.77 -6.76 -17.44
C ILE A 456 2.05 -5.66 -18.47
N GLN A 457 1.03 -5.11 -19.13
CA GLN A 457 1.17 -4.02 -20.10
C GLN A 457 1.76 -2.76 -19.46
N ILE A 458 1.23 -2.35 -18.30
CA ILE A 458 1.75 -1.20 -17.56
C ILE A 458 3.17 -1.47 -17.08
N LEU A 459 3.44 -2.66 -16.56
CA LEU A 459 4.79 -3.09 -16.14
C LEU A 459 5.79 -3.03 -17.30
N SER A 460 5.39 -3.48 -18.50
CA SER A 460 6.22 -3.41 -19.71
C SER A 460 6.52 -1.96 -20.08
N LEU A 461 5.51 -1.10 -20.14
CA LEU A 461 5.68 0.32 -20.47
C LEU A 461 6.60 1.01 -19.45
N LEU A 462 6.39 0.80 -18.18
CA LEU A 462 7.25 1.33 -17.13
C LEU A 462 8.70 0.85 -17.29
N THR A 463 8.88 -0.42 -17.69
CA THR A 463 10.21 -0.99 -17.98
C THR A 463 10.87 -0.32 -19.19
N ASP A 464 10.13 -0.06 -20.26
CA ASP A 464 10.64 0.56 -21.48
C ASP A 464 11.04 2.02 -21.27
N ILE A 465 10.26 2.78 -20.49
CA ILE A 465 10.62 4.12 -20.05
C ILE A 465 11.98 4.09 -19.32
N LEU A 466 12.17 3.15 -18.40
CA LEU A 466 13.43 3.05 -17.65
C LEU A 466 14.60 2.61 -18.51
N LYS A 467 14.39 1.73 -19.50
CA LYS A 467 15.44 1.34 -20.47
C LYS A 467 15.91 2.56 -21.27
N LYS A 468 14.99 3.43 -21.71
CA LYS A 468 15.31 4.65 -22.46
C LYS A 468 16.22 5.59 -21.66
N VAL A 469 16.02 5.69 -20.33
CA VAL A 469 16.89 6.47 -19.45
C VAL A 469 18.15 5.75 -19.01
N GLY A 470 18.49 4.62 -19.64
CA GLY A 470 19.76 3.91 -19.46
C GLY A 470 19.78 2.85 -18.36
N ILE A 471 18.62 2.42 -17.87
CA ILE A 471 18.51 1.37 -16.87
C ILE A 471 18.19 0.04 -17.58
N GLN A 472 19.21 -0.80 -17.76
CA GLN A 472 19.05 -2.13 -18.36
C GLN A 472 18.78 -3.18 -17.29
N GLN A 473 17.79 -4.03 -17.50
CA GLN A 473 17.33 -5.14 -16.62
C GLN A 473 16.90 -4.71 -15.22
N VAL A 474 15.61 -4.70 -14.99
CA VAL A 474 15.01 -4.17 -13.76
C VAL A 474 13.96 -5.12 -13.22
N GLY A 475 14.15 -5.63 -12.01
CA GLY A 475 13.08 -6.27 -11.24
C GLY A 475 12.08 -5.22 -10.71
N ILE A 476 10.88 -5.65 -10.37
CA ILE A 476 9.74 -4.77 -10.01
C ILE A 476 10.05 -3.77 -8.90
N ILE A 477 10.78 -4.17 -7.87
CA ILE A 477 11.16 -3.25 -6.77
C ILE A 477 12.07 -2.14 -7.28
N ARG A 478 12.93 -2.42 -8.24
CA ARG A 478 13.78 -1.43 -8.90
C ARG A 478 12.98 -0.47 -9.76
N LEU A 479 11.92 -0.97 -10.42
CA LEU A 479 10.95 -0.15 -11.14
C LEU A 479 10.28 0.87 -10.21
N ILE A 480 9.75 0.43 -9.09
CA ILE A 480 9.13 1.30 -8.07
C ILE A 480 10.10 2.41 -7.67
N PHE A 481 11.36 2.07 -7.42
CA PHE A 481 12.39 3.00 -6.98
C PHE A 481 12.84 3.97 -8.07
N CYS A 482 13.12 3.46 -9.24
CA CYS A 482 13.54 4.30 -10.36
C CYS A 482 12.45 5.31 -10.72
N PHE A 483 11.18 4.93 -10.61
CA PHE A 483 10.07 5.85 -10.84
C PHE A 483 9.99 6.94 -9.79
N LEU A 484 10.07 6.62 -8.51
CA LEU A 484 10.06 7.62 -7.44
C LEU A 484 11.22 8.62 -7.57
N LEU A 485 12.42 8.15 -7.91
CA LEU A 485 13.59 9.00 -8.11
C LEU A 485 13.52 9.79 -9.42
N TYR A 486 13.06 9.18 -10.51
CA TYR A 486 12.98 9.81 -11.82
C TYR A 486 11.95 10.94 -11.82
N PHE A 487 10.78 10.74 -11.22
CA PHE A 487 9.78 11.79 -11.09
C PHE A 487 10.26 12.96 -10.23
N LYS A 488 10.97 12.71 -9.13
CA LYS A 488 11.63 13.78 -8.37
C LYS A 488 12.65 14.53 -9.22
N SER A 489 13.42 13.85 -10.08
CA SER A 489 14.44 14.50 -10.92
C SER A 489 13.85 15.42 -11.99
N ILE A 490 12.65 15.14 -12.49
CA ILE A 490 11.95 16.01 -13.44
C ILE A 490 11.53 17.32 -12.76
N GLN A 491 11.10 17.26 -11.50
CA GLN A 491 10.76 18.46 -10.73
C GLN A 491 11.97 19.41 -10.52
N PHE A 492 13.21 18.88 -10.55
CA PHE A 492 14.45 19.65 -10.33
C PHE A 492 15.17 20.10 -11.61
N LYS A 493 14.75 19.67 -12.81
CA LYS A 493 15.43 20.04 -14.07
C LYS A 493 15.55 21.55 -14.31
N ASN A 494 14.75 22.36 -13.69
CA ASN A 494 14.87 23.82 -13.75
C ASN A 494 16.01 24.42 -12.93
N LYS A 495 16.75 23.64 -12.13
CA LYS A 495 17.89 24.14 -11.34
C LYS A 495 19.20 23.35 -11.40
N ILE A 496 19.23 22.08 -11.85
CA ILE A 496 20.46 21.26 -11.82
C ILE A 496 20.60 20.35 -13.05
N SER A 497 21.23 20.84 -14.11
CA SER A 497 21.47 20.06 -15.34
C SER A 497 22.72 19.15 -15.32
N LEU A 498 23.49 19.04 -14.24
CA LEU A 498 24.82 18.38 -14.23
C LEU A 498 25.06 17.34 -13.12
N GLY A 499 24.17 17.22 -12.11
CA GLY A 499 24.41 16.33 -10.97
C GLY A 499 23.98 14.86 -11.18
N ILE A 500 22.88 14.66 -11.88
CA ILE A 500 22.18 13.37 -11.92
C ILE A 500 22.88 12.30 -12.75
N SER A 501 23.49 12.65 -13.88
CA SER A 501 24.23 11.66 -14.70
C SER A 501 25.46 11.10 -13.98
N LYS A 502 26.09 11.91 -13.12
CA LYS A 502 27.24 11.50 -12.30
C LYS A 502 26.81 10.59 -11.14
N TYR A 503 25.63 10.84 -10.59
CA TYR A 503 25.07 10.06 -9.47
C TYR A 503 24.61 8.68 -9.91
N TRP A 504 23.90 8.59 -11.04
CA TRP A 504 23.51 7.32 -11.66
C TRP A 504 24.70 6.47 -12.12
N LYS A 505 25.74 7.09 -12.67
CA LYS A 505 27.00 6.42 -12.98
C LYS A 505 27.66 5.87 -11.70
N LYS A 506 27.61 6.57 -10.59
CA LYS A 506 28.17 6.12 -9.32
C LYS A 506 27.41 4.91 -8.75
N ILE A 507 26.08 4.93 -8.74
CA ILE A 507 25.26 3.79 -8.32
C ILE A 507 25.47 2.59 -9.25
N TYR A 508 25.52 2.80 -10.55
CA TYR A 508 25.77 1.76 -11.54
C TYR A 508 27.20 1.17 -11.44
N THR A 509 28.18 1.99 -11.14
CA THR A 509 29.56 1.56 -10.94
C THR A 509 29.72 0.79 -9.63
N TRP A 510 29.02 1.17 -8.59
CA TRP A 510 28.99 0.42 -7.32
C TRP A 510 28.29 -0.94 -7.44
N SER A 511 27.21 -1.04 -8.19
CA SER A 511 26.54 -2.32 -8.44
C SER A 511 27.38 -3.28 -9.30
N LYS A 512 28.32 -2.77 -10.12
CA LYS A 512 29.27 -3.56 -10.92
C LYS A 512 30.53 -3.95 -10.16
N ILE A 513 30.97 -3.13 -9.20
CA ILE A 513 32.18 -3.35 -8.40
C ILE A 513 31.89 -4.27 -7.21
N LEU A 514 30.69 -4.22 -6.66
CA LEU A 514 30.23 -5.08 -5.58
C LEU A 514 29.47 -6.26 -6.20
N GLY A 515 30.21 -7.23 -6.71
CA GLY A 515 29.65 -8.53 -7.06
C GLY A 515 28.85 -9.06 -5.89
N ILE A 516 27.53 -9.14 -6.10
CA ILE A 516 26.60 -10.01 -5.41
C ILE A 516 26.72 -10.02 -3.88
N THR A 517 26.00 -9.16 -3.21
CA THR A 517 25.72 -9.30 -1.80
C THR A 517 24.20 -9.41 -1.62
N PHE A 518 23.76 -10.48 -0.99
CA PHE A 518 22.33 -10.78 -0.81
C PHE A 518 21.88 -10.40 0.58
N LEU A 519 20.70 -9.81 0.70
CA LEU A 519 19.95 -9.78 1.94
C LEU A 519 18.74 -10.66 1.78
N CYS A 520 18.62 -11.69 2.59
CA CYS A 520 17.44 -12.52 2.67
C CYS A 520 16.95 -12.53 4.09
N ILE A 521 15.76 -12.01 4.32
CA ILE A 521 15.05 -12.25 5.55
C ILE A 521 13.99 -13.28 5.23
N PHE A 522 14.14 -14.46 5.80
CA PHE A 522 13.17 -15.54 5.64
C PHE A 522 12.12 -15.44 6.72
N SER A 523 10.88 -15.41 6.35
CA SER A 523 9.76 -15.56 7.29
C SER A 523 8.98 -16.81 6.89
N CYS A 524 9.04 -17.80 7.72
CA CYS A 524 8.06 -18.88 7.71
C CYS A 524 6.97 -18.48 8.71
N MET A 525 5.85 -18.01 8.18
CA MET A 525 4.59 -17.70 8.85
C MET A 525 4.65 -16.86 10.14
N SER A 526 4.01 -15.71 10.05
CA SER A 526 3.33 -14.94 11.10
C SER A 526 4.17 -14.20 12.14
N LEU A 527 3.98 -12.91 12.16
CA LEU A 527 4.21 -11.95 13.24
C LEU A 527 5.61 -11.92 13.87
N CYS A 528 6.48 -11.15 13.28
CA CYS A 528 7.36 -10.33 14.08
C CYS A 528 7.32 -8.90 13.58
N CYS A 529 6.83 -8.03 14.44
CA CYS A 529 6.71 -6.60 14.22
C CYS A 529 8.08 -5.98 13.96
N PHE A 530 8.44 -5.86 12.70
CA PHE A 530 9.35 -4.81 12.28
C PHE A 530 8.47 -3.65 11.84
N SER A 531 8.69 -2.48 12.40
CA SER A 531 7.99 -1.29 11.96
C SER A 531 8.71 -0.69 10.73
N PRO A 532 8.30 -1.01 9.51
CA PRO A 532 8.86 -0.40 8.30
C PRO A 532 8.21 0.95 7.99
N ILE A 533 7.15 1.32 8.71
CA ILE A 533 6.32 2.48 8.35
C ILE A 533 7.03 3.79 8.63
N LEU A 534 7.77 3.89 9.73
CA LEU A 534 8.53 5.11 10.03
C LEU A 534 9.70 5.37 9.07
N LEU A 535 10.24 4.34 8.44
CA LEU A 535 11.28 4.45 7.41
C LEU A 535 10.76 4.92 6.05
N TRP A 536 9.44 4.93 5.85
CA TRP A 536 8.84 5.06 4.52
C TRP A 536 8.32 6.46 4.20
N ILE A 537 7.67 7.11 5.17
CA ILE A 537 6.92 8.34 4.94
C ILE A 537 7.83 9.57 5.05
N ASP A 538 8.72 9.59 6.03
CA ASP A 538 9.48 10.79 6.37
C ASP A 538 10.70 11.09 5.52
N VAL A 539 11.22 10.17 4.73
CA VAL A 539 12.36 10.46 3.85
C VAL A 539 11.96 11.04 2.49
N LEU A 540 10.68 10.90 2.10
CA LEU A 540 10.19 11.38 0.80
C LEU A 540 10.09 12.92 0.73
N HIS A 541 10.00 13.60 1.87
CA HIS A 541 10.06 15.07 1.95
C HIS A 541 11.49 15.62 1.84
N LYS A 542 12.51 14.75 1.97
CA LYS A 542 13.91 15.19 1.86
C LYS A 542 14.25 15.55 0.41
N GLU A 543 14.96 16.64 0.24
CA GLU A 543 15.42 17.10 -1.08
C GLU A 543 16.38 16.13 -1.74
N GLU A 544 17.18 15.40 -0.93
CA GLU A 544 18.13 14.39 -1.40
C GLU A 544 17.96 13.07 -0.64
N LEU A 545 18.00 11.97 -1.39
CA LEU A 545 18.03 10.62 -0.83
C LEU A 545 19.42 10.01 -1.03
N TRP A 546 20.04 9.63 0.07
CA TRP A 546 21.37 8.98 0.08
C TRP A 546 21.29 7.50 -0.22
N ARG A 547 20.14 6.89 -0.03
CA ARG A 547 19.78 5.54 -0.43
C ARG A 547 18.28 5.43 -0.66
N ALA A 548 17.85 4.25 -1.13
CA ALA A 548 16.44 3.95 -1.23
C ALA A 548 15.70 4.10 0.11
N PRO A 549 14.47 4.61 0.12
CA PRO A 549 13.65 4.69 1.33
C PRO A 549 13.48 3.33 2.02
N TYR A 550 13.37 2.26 1.24
CA TYR A 550 13.19 0.90 1.73
C TYR A 550 14.23 -0.05 1.12
N VAL A 551 14.99 -0.72 1.98
CA VAL A 551 16.11 -1.60 1.57
C VAL A 551 15.99 -3.02 2.09
N ILE A 552 14.87 -3.39 2.74
CA ILE A 552 14.62 -4.72 3.29
C ILE A 552 13.73 -5.51 2.33
N LYS A 553 14.03 -6.79 2.15
CA LYS A 553 13.18 -7.73 1.42
C LYS A 553 13.10 -9.07 2.15
N SER A 554 11.88 -9.60 2.26
CA SER A 554 11.60 -10.88 2.89
C SER A 554 11.13 -11.89 1.86
N PHE A 555 11.54 -13.15 2.04
CA PHE A 555 11.13 -14.27 1.19
C PHE A 555 10.68 -15.43 2.08
N PRO A 556 9.47 -15.96 1.92
CA PRO A 556 9.09 -17.19 2.60
C PRO A 556 9.89 -18.37 2.04
N ILE A 557 10.37 -19.26 2.92
CA ILE A 557 11.03 -20.49 2.49
C ILE A 557 9.94 -21.47 2.05
N THR A 558 9.83 -21.68 0.74
CA THR A 558 8.78 -22.51 0.14
C THR A 558 9.34 -23.75 -0.57
N SER A 559 10.66 -23.88 -0.69
CA SER A 559 11.32 -25.00 -1.38
C SER A 559 12.73 -25.23 -0.83
N GLU A 560 13.30 -26.40 -1.11
CA GLU A 560 14.66 -26.78 -0.71
C GLU A 560 15.77 -25.91 -1.30
N ARG A 561 15.50 -25.28 -2.44
CA ARG A 561 16.40 -24.34 -3.12
C ARG A 561 15.62 -23.10 -3.49
N MET A 562 16.13 -21.96 -3.07
CA MET A 562 15.55 -20.66 -3.41
C MET A 562 16.65 -19.71 -3.88
N GLN A 563 16.35 -18.96 -4.91
CA GLN A 563 17.13 -17.79 -5.27
C GLN A 563 16.53 -16.58 -4.59
N VAL A 564 17.34 -15.89 -3.80
CA VAL A 564 16.95 -14.70 -3.07
C VAL A 564 17.88 -13.55 -3.44
N TRP A 565 17.35 -12.34 -3.47
CA TRP A 565 18.12 -11.20 -3.92
C TRP A 565 17.64 -9.90 -3.29
N ASN A 566 18.56 -9.00 -3.04
CA ASN A 566 18.24 -7.62 -2.68
C ASN A 566 19.15 -6.70 -3.48
N LEU A 567 18.57 -5.67 -4.08
CA LEU A 567 19.26 -4.73 -4.93
C LEU A 567 20.40 -3.97 -4.22
N TRP A 568 20.22 -3.73 -2.94
CA TRP A 568 21.12 -2.92 -2.11
C TRP A 568 22.15 -3.77 -1.37
N GLY A 569 22.07 -5.09 -1.54
CA GLY A 569 22.84 -6.00 -0.70
C GLY A 569 22.40 -5.92 0.77
N GLY A 570 23.26 -6.32 1.68
CA GLY A 570 23.04 -6.25 3.11
C GLY A 570 23.28 -7.57 3.85
N LEU A 571 22.88 -7.61 5.11
CA LEU A 571 22.98 -8.82 5.94
C LEU A 571 21.84 -9.77 5.65
N ILE A 572 22.11 -11.07 5.74
CA ILE A 572 21.13 -12.15 5.59
C ILE A 572 20.69 -12.63 6.95
N TYR A 573 19.36 -12.64 7.18
CA TYR A 573 18.76 -13.15 8.40
C TYR A 573 17.82 -14.31 8.09
N LEU A 574 17.84 -15.32 8.94
CA LEU A 574 16.85 -16.39 8.96
C LEU A 574 15.87 -16.11 10.11
N LEU A 575 14.61 -15.98 9.78
CA LEU A 575 13.57 -15.71 10.76
C LEU A 575 12.76 -16.99 10.99
N ALA A 576 12.68 -17.41 12.25
CA ALA A 576 11.79 -18.50 12.66
C ALA A 576 10.62 -17.94 13.48
N PRO A 577 9.43 -18.56 13.44
CA PRO A 577 8.35 -18.24 14.38
C PRO A 577 8.80 -18.45 15.84
N ARG A 578 8.22 -17.67 16.78
CA ARG A 578 8.67 -17.67 18.19
C ARG A 578 8.68 -19.05 18.86
N ASP A 579 7.74 -19.92 18.50
CA ASP A 579 7.53 -21.20 19.15
C ASP A 579 8.09 -22.38 18.34
N VAL A 580 8.81 -22.11 17.26
CA VAL A 580 9.41 -23.12 16.41
C VAL A 580 10.88 -23.29 16.77
N LYS A 581 11.25 -24.45 17.25
CA LYS A 581 12.65 -24.87 17.37
C LYS A 581 13.08 -25.47 16.04
N VAL A 582 14.03 -24.82 15.39
CA VAL A 582 14.71 -25.39 14.22
C VAL A 582 15.92 -26.15 14.76
N GLU A 583 15.75 -27.45 14.93
CA GLU A 583 16.82 -28.33 15.40
C GLU A 583 17.42 -29.09 14.20
N ASN A 584 18.78 -29.08 14.11
CA ASN A 584 19.57 -29.86 13.13
C ASN A 584 19.37 -29.53 11.63
N GLU A 585 18.72 -28.43 11.26
CA GLU A 585 18.63 -28.02 9.85
C GLU A 585 19.86 -27.24 9.43
N LYS A 586 20.56 -27.76 8.42
CA LYS A 586 21.74 -27.12 7.83
C LYS A 586 21.30 -26.31 6.62
N ILE A 587 21.31 -25.00 6.75
CA ILE A 587 21.05 -24.08 5.65
C ILE A 587 22.37 -23.65 5.04
N VAL A 588 22.52 -23.91 3.73
CA VAL A 588 23.70 -23.52 2.96
C VAL A 588 23.36 -22.28 2.14
N VAL A 589 24.05 -21.18 2.45
CA VAL A 589 23.97 -19.94 1.68
C VAL A 589 25.12 -19.92 0.69
N GLN A 590 24.80 -19.88 -0.61
CA GLN A 590 25.77 -19.78 -1.70
C GLN A 590 25.88 -18.31 -2.16
N GLU A 591 27.05 -17.94 -2.71
CA GLU A 591 27.32 -16.62 -3.27
C GLU A 591 27.15 -15.47 -2.27
N ALA A 592 27.42 -15.71 -0.99
CA ALA A 592 27.48 -14.72 0.06
C ALA A 592 28.93 -14.57 0.57
N ILE A 593 29.23 -13.40 1.11
CA ILE A 593 30.52 -13.12 1.76
C ILE A 593 30.34 -12.97 3.26
N THR A 594 31.36 -13.36 4.01
CA THR A 594 31.34 -13.27 5.48
C THR A 594 31.31 -11.83 5.94
N ALA A 595 30.39 -11.51 6.87
CA ALA A 595 30.31 -10.22 7.54
C ALA A 595 31.11 -10.25 8.85
N PRO A 596 31.68 -9.12 9.28
CA PRO A 596 32.15 -8.99 10.65
C PRO A 596 31.01 -9.20 11.62
N TYR A 597 31.10 -10.23 12.44
CA TYR A 597 30.05 -10.58 13.39
C TYR A 597 30.67 -10.98 14.74
N TYR A 598 30.21 -10.28 15.78
CA TYR A 598 30.57 -10.59 17.18
C TYR A 598 29.32 -11.04 17.91
N LYS A 599 29.38 -12.13 18.63
CA LYS A 599 28.28 -12.61 19.47
C LYS A 599 28.80 -12.94 20.87
N SER A 600 28.16 -12.32 21.85
CA SER A 600 28.44 -12.53 23.29
C SER A 600 28.35 -14.00 23.66
N GLY A 601 29.37 -14.50 24.34
CA GLY A 601 29.44 -15.89 24.80
C GLY A 601 29.84 -16.94 23.74
N GLU A 602 29.88 -16.58 22.45
CA GLU A 602 30.31 -17.48 21.38
C GLU A 602 31.64 -17.06 20.73
N CYS A 603 31.94 -15.77 20.69
CA CYS A 603 33.13 -15.24 20.06
C CYS A 603 34.29 -15.16 21.05
N VAL A 604 35.41 -15.82 20.73
CA VAL A 604 36.66 -15.68 21.50
C VAL A 604 37.43 -14.46 20.97
N LEU A 605 38.08 -13.72 21.88
CA LEU A 605 38.83 -12.50 21.50
C LEU A 605 39.93 -12.76 20.45
N SER A 606 40.55 -13.94 20.46
CA SER A 606 41.53 -14.34 19.43
C SER A 606 40.92 -14.34 18.03
N ASP A 607 39.66 -14.73 17.91
CA ASP A 607 38.94 -14.83 16.61
C ASP A 607 38.46 -13.47 16.12
N TRP A 608 38.13 -12.56 17.06
CA TRP A 608 37.71 -11.22 16.75
C TRP A 608 38.70 -10.45 15.90
N SER A 609 39.97 -10.58 16.13
CA SER A 609 41.02 -9.96 15.33
C SER A 609 40.95 -10.33 13.85
N SER A 610 40.44 -11.51 13.53
CA SER A 610 40.17 -12.01 12.17
C SER A 610 38.76 -11.64 11.70
N LEU A 611 37.75 -11.89 12.52
CA LEU A 611 36.34 -11.66 12.18
C LEU A 611 36.04 -10.20 11.84
N ARG A 612 36.59 -9.24 12.56
CA ARG A 612 36.41 -7.80 12.27
C ARG A 612 36.92 -7.37 10.90
N LYS A 613 37.80 -8.14 10.27
CA LYS A 613 38.36 -7.92 8.94
C LYS A 613 37.59 -8.59 7.83
N ALA A 614 36.50 -9.31 8.14
CA ALA A 614 35.66 -9.97 7.16
C ALA A 614 35.17 -8.98 6.07
N PRO A 615 35.07 -9.41 4.79
CA PRO A 615 34.97 -8.48 3.65
C PRO A 615 33.65 -7.73 3.50
N ALA A 616 32.56 -8.21 4.12
CA ALA A 616 31.25 -7.57 3.92
C ALA A 616 31.22 -6.11 4.39
N PRO A 617 30.42 -5.24 3.74
CA PRO A 617 30.34 -3.82 4.06
C PRO A 617 29.54 -3.51 5.32
N TRP A 618 28.78 -4.47 5.84
CA TRP A 618 27.98 -4.35 7.06
C TRP A 618 28.46 -5.31 8.12
N ALA A 619 28.37 -4.88 9.36
CA ALA A 619 28.82 -5.62 10.53
C ALA A 619 27.73 -5.63 11.62
N GLU A 620 27.73 -6.68 12.46
CA GLU A 620 26.89 -6.76 13.65
C GLU A 620 27.69 -7.14 14.89
N MET A 621 27.31 -6.49 15.98
CA MET A 621 27.74 -6.90 17.32
C MET A 621 26.50 -7.25 18.13
N GLU A 622 26.33 -8.51 18.46
CA GLU A 622 25.19 -9.06 19.20
C GLU A 622 25.58 -9.33 20.65
N PHE A 623 25.03 -8.54 21.57
CA PHE A 623 25.22 -8.67 23.00
C PHE A 623 24.03 -9.37 23.67
N GLU A 624 23.97 -9.38 24.99
CA GLU A 624 22.92 -10.10 25.71
C GLU A 624 21.49 -9.60 25.35
N ASN A 625 21.29 -8.30 25.36
CA ASN A 625 19.95 -7.69 25.13
C ASN A 625 19.88 -6.67 23.98
N ILE A 626 20.99 -6.44 23.26
CA ILE A 626 21.04 -5.48 22.19
C ILE A 626 21.92 -5.95 21.03
N ILE A 627 21.56 -5.55 19.82
CA ILE A 627 22.32 -5.80 18.60
C ILE A 627 22.65 -4.44 17.97
N LEU A 628 23.93 -4.23 17.67
CA LEU A 628 24.42 -3.04 16.99
C LEU A 628 24.77 -3.42 15.55
N THR A 629 24.09 -2.82 14.58
CA THR A 629 24.31 -3.03 13.15
C THR A 629 24.88 -1.75 12.54
N VAL A 630 26.08 -1.83 11.97
CA VAL A 630 26.82 -0.66 11.49
C VAL A 630 27.57 -0.98 10.18
N PRO A 631 27.96 0.03 9.39
CA PRO A 631 28.94 -0.13 8.34
C PRO A 631 30.26 -0.69 8.90
N SER A 632 30.83 -1.72 8.24
CA SER A 632 31.98 -2.47 8.75
C SER A 632 33.22 -1.63 9.01
N HIS A 633 33.39 -0.51 8.29
CA HIS A 633 34.53 0.37 8.50
C HIS A 633 34.59 0.97 9.92
N ILE A 634 33.43 1.09 10.60
CA ILE A 634 33.34 1.62 11.98
C ILE A 634 34.03 0.70 12.97
N ILE A 635 33.98 -0.63 12.74
CA ILE A 635 34.49 -1.62 13.71
C ILE A 635 35.77 -2.33 13.27
N ARG A 636 36.29 -2.06 12.06
CA ARG A 636 37.48 -2.77 11.56
C ARG A 636 38.70 -2.59 12.42
N ASP A 637 38.82 -1.44 13.09
CA ASP A 637 39.94 -1.14 14.00
C ASP A 637 39.59 -1.35 15.50
N LEU A 638 38.38 -1.84 15.79
CA LEU A 638 37.94 -2.12 17.14
C LEU A 638 38.67 -3.36 17.71
N GLU A 639 39.65 -3.15 18.54
CA GLU A 639 40.43 -4.26 19.13
C GLU A 639 39.69 -4.91 20.31
N ASN A 640 39.08 -4.12 21.16
CA ASN A 640 38.51 -4.57 22.44
C ASN A 640 36.96 -4.64 22.37
N ALA A 641 36.43 -5.63 21.67
CA ALA A 641 35.00 -5.88 21.60
C ALA A 641 34.36 -6.20 22.96
N LEU A 642 35.13 -6.79 23.88
CA LEU A 642 34.63 -7.17 25.20
C LEU A 642 34.30 -5.95 26.10
N GLU A 643 35.04 -4.85 25.96
CA GLU A 643 34.71 -3.63 26.70
C GLU A 643 33.46 -2.96 26.19
N VAL A 644 33.19 -3.03 24.87
CA VAL A 644 31.94 -2.59 24.27
C VAL A 644 30.78 -3.47 24.76
N GLU A 645 30.95 -4.78 24.78
CA GLU A 645 29.97 -5.72 25.32
C GLU A 645 29.62 -5.40 26.78
N LYS A 646 30.64 -5.22 27.64
CA LYS A 646 30.42 -4.87 29.05
C LYS A 646 29.64 -3.57 29.22
N LEU A 647 29.97 -2.56 28.43
CA LEU A 647 29.27 -1.28 28.42
C LEU A 647 27.78 -1.47 28.09
N TRP A 648 27.49 -2.08 26.95
CA TRP A 648 26.12 -2.22 26.51
C TRP A 648 25.28 -3.17 27.36
N ASN A 649 25.88 -4.24 27.88
CA ASN A 649 25.20 -5.11 28.84
C ASN A 649 24.86 -4.36 30.14
N ALA A 650 25.73 -3.45 30.61
CA ALA A 650 25.45 -2.62 31.78
C ALA A 650 24.32 -1.61 31.48
N ILE A 651 24.38 -0.91 30.34
CA ILE A 651 23.35 0.03 29.92
C ILE A 651 21.99 -0.68 29.85
N MET A 652 21.90 -1.83 29.15
CA MET A 652 20.63 -2.53 28.97
C MET A 652 20.07 -3.09 30.30
N LYS A 653 20.94 -3.44 31.25
CA LYS A 653 20.54 -3.79 32.63
C LYS A 653 19.93 -2.57 33.34
N GLY A 654 20.54 -1.39 33.19
CA GLY A 654 20.01 -0.15 33.75
C GLY A 654 18.67 0.22 33.12
N VAL A 655 18.54 0.06 31.82
CA VAL A 655 17.26 0.31 31.11
C VAL A 655 16.16 -0.61 31.66
N ALA A 656 16.43 -1.89 31.81
CA ALA A 656 15.48 -2.86 32.35
C ALA A 656 15.15 -2.57 33.83
N ASP A 657 16.10 -2.16 34.60
CA ASP A 657 15.97 -1.89 36.05
C ASP A 657 15.03 -0.71 36.31
N LEU A 658 15.20 0.42 35.58
CA LEU A 658 14.29 1.55 35.73
C LEU A 658 12.89 1.21 35.19
N ALA A 659 12.81 0.47 34.11
CA ALA A 659 11.54 0.04 33.51
C ALA A 659 10.83 -1.06 34.34
N VAL A 660 11.47 -1.63 35.31
CA VAL A 660 10.99 -2.77 36.15
C VAL A 660 10.55 -3.95 35.27
N ILE A 661 11.37 -4.30 34.29
CA ILE A 661 11.17 -5.45 33.41
C ILE A 661 12.28 -6.49 33.63
N PRO A 662 12.09 -7.76 33.22
CA PRO A 662 13.12 -8.77 33.31
C PRO A 662 14.42 -8.31 32.64
N GLN A 663 15.56 -8.53 33.30
CA GLN A 663 16.89 -8.15 32.77
C GLN A 663 17.22 -8.85 31.44
N LYS A 664 16.62 -9.98 31.16
CA LYS A 664 16.70 -10.67 29.86
C LYS A 664 15.49 -10.30 29.05
N PHE A 665 15.69 -9.55 27.98
CA PHE A 665 14.62 -9.10 27.09
C PHE A 665 14.08 -10.28 26.27
N ILE A 666 12.76 -10.31 26.08
CA ILE A 666 12.10 -11.31 25.21
C ILE A 666 12.63 -11.18 23.78
N ARG A 667 12.88 -9.94 23.36
CA ARG A 667 13.50 -9.58 22.08
C ARG A 667 14.61 -8.58 22.35
N LYS A 668 15.82 -8.87 21.87
CA LYS A 668 16.94 -7.92 21.96
C LYS A 668 16.58 -6.62 21.28
N GLU A 669 16.93 -5.49 21.85
CA GLU A 669 16.87 -4.22 21.15
C GLU A 669 17.86 -4.21 19.98
N ARG A 670 17.67 -3.32 19.03
CA ARG A 670 18.56 -3.18 17.88
C ARG A 670 18.78 -1.72 17.56
N ILE A 671 20.01 -1.32 17.38
CA ILE A 671 20.41 0.00 16.83
C ILE A 671 21.03 -0.26 15.46
N VAL A 672 20.57 0.46 14.45
CA VAL A 672 21.11 0.42 13.09
C VAL A 672 21.63 1.80 12.71
N ALA A 673 22.92 1.89 12.41
CA ALA A 673 23.51 3.12 11.90
C ALA A 673 23.43 3.15 10.37
N ASP A 674 22.72 4.13 9.81
CA ASP A 674 22.46 4.25 8.39
C ASP A 674 22.79 5.68 7.89
N VAL A 675 23.11 5.79 6.62
CA VAL A 675 23.36 7.09 5.96
C VAL A 675 22.09 7.92 5.83
N GLN A 676 20.92 7.29 5.98
CA GLN A 676 19.62 7.92 5.84
C GLN A 676 18.63 7.34 6.82
N ILE A 677 18.09 8.18 7.68
CA ILE A 677 17.06 7.85 8.66
C ILE A 677 15.85 8.76 8.49
N SER A 678 14.68 8.37 9.02
CA SER A 678 13.43 9.09 8.81
C SER A 678 13.39 10.44 9.52
N ALA A 679 13.89 10.54 10.74
CA ALA A 679 13.83 11.75 11.55
C ALA A 679 15.12 12.00 12.33
N GLY A 680 15.50 13.27 12.51
CA GLY A 680 16.59 13.71 13.36
C GLY A 680 17.95 13.07 13.08
N TRP A 681 18.74 12.96 14.15
CA TRP A 681 19.99 12.22 14.19
C TRP A 681 19.80 10.76 14.64
N MET A 682 18.73 10.51 15.38
CA MET A 682 18.27 9.19 15.84
C MET A 682 16.74 9.19 15.92
N HIS A 683 16.14 8.03 15.94
CA HIS A 683 14.74 7.85 16.32
C HIS A 683 14.49 6.44 16.86
N SER A 684 13.55 6.34 17.79
CA SER A 684 13.10 5.10 18.42
C SER A 684 12.37 4.15 17.45
N GLY A 685 11.99 3.02 17.96
CA GLY A 685 11.30 1.95 17.25
C GLY A 685 12.11 0.66 17.22
N TYR A 686 11.79 -0.21 16.30
CA TYR A 686 12.55 -1.42 16.08
C TYR A 686 12.83 -1.63 14.61
N PRO A 687 14.10 -1.44 14.20
CA PRO A 687 15.24 -1.02 15.02
C PRO A 687 15.15 0.46 15.42
N ILE A 688 15.90 0.84 16.46
CA ILE A 688 16.31 2.22 16.65
C ILE A 688 17.23 2.59 15.51
N MET A 689 17.00 3.73 14.85
CA MET A 689 17.82 4.18 13.76
C MET A 689 18.69 5.36 14.20
N MET A 690 19.96 5.34 13.80
CA MET A 690 20.87 6.43 14.01
C MET A 690 21.58 6.82 12.71
N ASN A 691 21.97 8.09 12.58
CA ASN A 691 22.79 8.52 11.45
C ASN A 691 24.18 7.88 11.54
N SER A 692 24.66 7.33 10.43
CA SER A 692 25.95 6.62 10.40
C SER A 692 27.16 7.52 10.70
N SER A 693 27.04 8.85 10.62
CA SER A 693 28.11 9.78 10.97
C SER A 693 28.47 9.76 12.47
N ILE A 694 27.54 9.36 13.32
CA ILE A 694 27.72 9.22 14.77
C ILE A 694 27.83 7.76 15.20
N GLY A 695 27.73 6.80 14.28
CA GLY A 695 27.75 5.36 14.58
C GLY A 695 28.99 4.86 15.33
N ALA A 696 30.09 5.57 15.26
CA ALA A 696 31.32 5.24 16.00
C ALA A 696 31.19 5.44 17.52
N GLU A 697 30.28 6.28 17.99
CA GLU A 697 30.01 6.54 19.41
C GLU A 697 29.58 5.25 20.14
N LEU A 698 28.87 4.35 19.44
CA LEU A 698 28.44 3.06 19.99
C LEU A 698 29.59 2.17 20.47
N PHE A 699 30.79 2.39 19.97
CA PHE A 699 31.94 1.49 20.16
C PHE A 699 33.10 2.14 20.96
N ASN A 700 32.86 3.27 21.62
CA ASN A 700 33.85 3.95 22.41
C ASN A 700 33.47 3.99 23.91
N PRO A 701 33.82 2.95 24.72
CA PRO A 701 33.46 2.89 26.13
C PRO A 701 34.06 4.03 26.97
N GLN A 702 35.18 4.59 26.56
CA GLN A 702 35.80 5.70 27.26
C GLN A 702 35.00 7.00 27.05
N ASP A 703 34.62 7.28 25.83
CA ASP A 703 33.79 8.45 25.56
C ASP A 703 32.41 8.32 26.20
N ALA A 704 31.79 7.12 26.15
CA ALA A 704 30.54 6.84 26.82
C ALA A 704 30.58 7.14 28.35
N ARG A 705 31.71 6.88 29.01
CA ARG A 705 31.90 7.15 30.45
C ARG A 705 32.30 8.60 30.76
N THR A 706 32.71 9.37 29.77
CA THR A 706 33.17 10.75 29.98
C THR A 706 32.25 11.80 29.42
N LYS A 707 31.58 11.50 28.27
CA LYS A 707 30.68 12.39 27.55
C LYS A 707 29.22 11.91 27.59
N GLY A 708 29.01 10.61 27.90
CA GLY A 708 27.70 9.98 27.87
C GLY A 708 27.26 9.47 26.48
N LEU A 709 26.09 8.88 26.45
CA LEU A 709 25.38 8.38 25.24
C LEU A 709 23.91 8.83 25.34
N TRP A 710 23.71 10.14 25.39
CA TRP A 710 22.38 10.68 25.67
C TRP A 710 21.35 10.25 24.62
N GLY A 711 21.67 10.39 23.34
CA GLY A 711 20.78 10.08 22.24
C GLY A 711 20.36 8.61 22.20
N GLU A 712 21.33 7.71 22.29
CA GLU A 712 21.09 6.27 22.23
C GLU A 712 20.20 5.79 23.38
N ILE A 713 20.43 6.32 24.58
CA ILE A 713 19.66 5.96 25.76
C ILE A 713 18.29 6.62 25.74
N HIS A 714 18.16 7.82 25.17
CA HIS A 714 16.90 8.50 24.92
C HIS A 714 15.98 7.64 24.02
N GLU A 715 16.50 7.11 22.91
CA GLU A 715 15.75 6.24 22.01
C GLU A 715 15.37 4.91 22.67
N LEU A 716 16.27 4.35 23.48
CA LEU A 716 15.93 3.20 24.31
C LEU A 716 14.85 3.53 25.34
N GLY A 717 14.86 4.75 25.89
CA GLY A 717 13.83 5.26 26.79
C GLY A 717 12.46 5.34 26.10
N HIS A 718 12.39 5.82 24.87
CA HIS A 718 11.16 5.80 24.07
C HIS A 718 10.58 4.40 23.93
N ASN A 719 11.41 3.40 23.69
CA ASN A 719 10.97 2.00 23.59
C ASN A 719 10.41 1.45 24.92
N GLN A 720 10.65 2.12 26.06
CA GLN A 720 10.09 1.77 27.36
C GLN A 720 8.84 2.56 27.72
N GLN A 721 8.55 3.66 27.04
CA GLN A 721 7.34 4.46 27.28
C GLN A 721 6.07 3.64 27.04
N ARG A 722 5.03 3.90 27.84
CA ARG A 722 3.74 3.25 27.73
C ARG A 722 2.60 4.25 27.75
N ARG A 723 1.56 3.98 26.93
CA ARG A 723 0.39 4.84 26.77
C ARG A 723 -0.23 5.33 28.09
N PRO A 724 -0.32 4.56 29.19
CA PRO A 724 -0.99 5.02 30.40
C PRO A 724 -0.35 6.22 31.08
N TRP A 725 0.97 6.40 30.99
CA TRP A 725 1.68 7.54 31.59
C TRP A 725 2.20 8.55 30.55
N GLU A 726 1.84 8.36 29.27
CA GLU A 726 2.18 9.31 28.22
C GLU A 726 0.98 10.18 27.87
N PHE A 727 1.18 11.49 27.87
CA PHE A 727 0.17 12.49 27.48
C PHE A 727 0.75 13.45 26.44
N PRO A 728 0.82 12.98 25.17
CA PRO A 728 1.35 13.78 24.07
C PRO A 728 0.62 15.13 23.91
N PRO A 729 1.29 16.11 23.35
CA PRO A 729 2.68 16.09 22.85
C PRO A 729 3.73 16.36 23.96
N HIS A 730 3.32 16.73 25.18
CA HIS A 730 4.18 17.34 26.16
C HIS A 730 5.19 16.37 26.80
N THR A 731 4.81 15.13 26.99
CA THR A 731 5.67 14.14 27.69
C THR A 731 6.46 13.22 26.78
N THR A 732 6.08 13.10 25.50
CA THR A 732 6.69 12.16 24.57
C THR A 732 8.20 12.25 24.55
N GLU A 733 8.75 13.45 24.35
CA GLU A 733 10.19 13.70 24.31
C GLU A 733 10.82 13.97 25.71
N ALA A 734 10.01 13.98 26.76
CA ALA A 734 10.47 14.30 28.10
C ALA A 734 10.69 13.04 28.95
N THR A 735 9.71 12.13 29.01
CA THR A 735 9.78 10.98 29.92
C THR A 735 10.78 9.93 29.46
N CYS A 736 11.09 9.80 28.16
CA CYS A 736 12.17 8.97 27.65
C CYS A 736 13.53 9.38 28.25
N ASN A 737 13.74 10.67 28.50
CA ASN A 737 14.95 11.20 29.13
C ASN A 737 15.15 10.77 30.59
N LEU A 738 14.14 10.23 31.26
CA LEU A 738 14.34 9.61 32.59
C LEU A 738 15.32 8.45 32.48
N TRP A 739 15.28 7.67 31.41
CA TRP A 739 16.27 6.61 31.17
C TRP A 739 17.64 7.18 30.86
N SER A 740 17.72 8.29 30.09
CA SER A 740 19.01 8.97 29.87
C SER A 740 19.64 9.40 31.20
N VAL A 741 18.88 10.11 32.05
CA VAL A 741 19.39 10.55 33.34
C VAL A 741 19.79 9.37 34.21
N TYR A 742 18.91 8.37 34.35
CA TYR A 742 19.16 7.20 35.20
C TYR A 742 20.42 6.44 34.79
N VAL A 743 20.57 6.11 33.53
CA VAL A 743 21.71 5.33 33.03
C VAL A 743 23.01 6.13 33.14
N HIS A 744 22.96 7.45 32.87
CA HIS A 744 24.16 8.27 33.05
C HIS A 744 24.63 8.27 34.50
N GLU A 745 23.73 8.44 35.46
CA GLU A 745 24.10 8.48 36.90
C GLU A 745 24.44 7.09 37.44
N GLU A 746 23.52 6.16 37.30
CA GLU A 746 23.62 4.87 38.02
C GLU A 746 24.50 3.84 37.30
N VAL A 747 24.69 3.97 35.99
CA VAL A 747 25.44 2.98 35.20
C VAL A 747 26.77 3.53 34.71
N LEU A 748 26.77 4.73 34.12
CA LEU A 748 27.96 5.33 33.54
C LEU A 748 28.80 6.10 34.60
N GLY A 749 28.19 6.42 35.74
CA GLY A 749 28.83 7.19 36.81
C GLY A 749 29.06 8.66 36.46
N LEU A 750 28.25 9.21 35.56
CA LEU A 750 28.29 10.60 35.13
C LEU A 750 27.25 11.42 35.90
N ASP A 751 27.69 12.54 36.45
CA ASP A 751 26.75 13.52 36.99
C ASP A 751 25.80 14.02 35.87
N ARG A 752 24.47 14.11 36.17
CA ARG A 752 23.46 14.56 35.24
C ARG A 752 23.77 15.89 34.56
N THR A 753 24.42 16.80 35.27
CA THR A 753 24.79 18.13 34.76
C THR A 753 25.83 18.07 33.65
N LYS A 754 26.54 16.96 33.52
CA LYS A 754 27.51 16.68 32.45
C LYS A 754 26.91 15.85 31.32
N ALA A 755 25.79 15.20 31.56
CA ALA A 755 25.17 14.31 30.60
C ALA A 755 24.49 15.10 29.46
N HIS A 756 23.89 16.27 29.76
CA HIS A 756 23.27 17.12 28.75
C HIS A 756 23.25 18.60 29.16
N PRO A 757 23.55 19.54 28.25
CA PRO A 757 23.62 20.99 28.60
C PRO A 757 22.31 21.55 29.16
N SER A 758 21.16 21.07 28.73
CA SER A 758 19.85 21.57 29.16
C SER A 758 19.45 21.14 30.57
N ILE A 759 20.14 20.20 31.20
CA ILE A 759 19.89 19.76 32.57
C ILE A 759 20.93 20.22 33.57
N THR A 760 21.79 21.18 33.20
CA THR A 760 22.63 21.87 34.19
C THR A 760 21.79 22.65 35.16
N ALA A 761 22.26 22.85 36.40
CA ALA A 761 21.50 23.59 37.41
C ALA A 761 21.05 24.99 36.94
N ALA A 762 21.86 25.68 36.16
CA ALA A 762 21.56 26.98 35.61
C ALA A 762 20.41 26.89 34.54
N SER A 763 20.52 25.94 33.63
CA SER A 763 19.51 25.72 32.58
C SER A 763 18.15 25.30 33.15
N ARG A 764 18.16 24.38 34.12
CA ARG A 764 16.96 23.93 34.85
C ARG A 764 16.27 25.12 35.56
N LYS A 765 17.03 25.93 36.28
CA LYS A 765 16.52 27.10 36.99
C LYS A 765 15.91 28.11 36.00
N SER A 766 16.59 28.42 34.92
CA SER A 766 16.09 29.32 33.87
C SER A 766 14.78 28.82 33.27
N SER A 767 14.68 27.54 32.93
CA SER A 767 13.45 26.92 32.36
C SER A 767 12.26 27.02 33.33
N VAL A 768 12.47 26.80 34.63
CA VAL A 768 11.43 26.94 35.65
C VAL A 768 10.97 28.38 35.80
N GLU A 769 11.93 29.34 35.89
CA GLU A 769 11.63 30.76 36.02
C GLU A 769 10.83 31.29 34.81
N GLU A 770 11.17 30.88 33.62
CA GLU A 770 10.50 31.23 32.39
C GLU A 770 9.07 30.66 32.35
N TYR A 771 8.91 29.41 32.72
CA TYR A 771 7.60 28.77 32.83
C TYR A 771 6.69 29.41 33.87
N VAL A 772 7.23 29.76 35.02
CA VAL A 772 6.49 30.46 36.09
C VAL A 772 6.05 31.85 35.63
N LYS A 773 6.94 32.63 34.97
CA LYS A 773 6.60 33.93 34.36
C LYS A 773 5.52 33.84 33.31
N GLY A 774 5.48 32.73 32.53
CA GLY A 774 4.45 32.46 31.53
C GLY A 774 3.07 32.12 32.09
N GLY A 775 2.94 32.01 33.41
CA GLY A 775 1.69 31.65 34.05
C GLY A 775 1.39 30.18 34.24
N LYS A 776 2.43 29.34 34.15
CA LYS A 776 2.38 27.90 34.42
C LYS A 776 1.38 27.13 33.53
N LYS A 777 1.32 27.48 32.26
CA LYS A 777 0.42 26.83 31.30
C LYS A 777 1.07 25.59 30.71
N LEU A 778 0.38 24.47 30.73
CA LEU A 778 0.88 23.23 30.10
C LEU A 778 1.16 23.36 28.60
N SER A 779 0.49 24.27 27.89
CA SER A 779 0.77 24.60 26.50
C SER A 779 2.19 25.14 26.27
N ASP A 780 2.79 25.70 27.32
CA ASP A 780 4.10 26.33 27.26
C ASP A 780 5.23 25.37 27.70
N TRP A 781 4.91 24.12 27.97
CA TRP A 781 5.91 23.12 28.29
C TRP A 781 6.82 22.87 27.10
N THR A 782 8.10 23.04 27.34
CA THR A 782 9.16 22.48 26.49
C THR A 782 9.49 21.06 26.98
N VAL A 783 10.27 20.32 26.22
CA VAL A 783 10.81 19.02 26.65
C VAL A 783 11.48 19.10 28.01
N TRP A 784 12.27 20.16 28.22
CA TRP A 784 13.08 20.33 29.44
C TRP A 784 12.26 20.80 30.62
N THR A 785 11.25 21.64 30.39
CA THR A 785 10.30 22.05 31.43
C THR A 785 9.46 20.86 31.88
N ALA A 786 9.01 20.03 30.95
CA ALA A 786 8.30 18.80 31.29
C ALA A 786 9.18 17.84 32.09
N LEU A 787 10.42 17.61 31.63
CA LEU A 787 11.37 16.74 32.32
C LEU A 787 11.66 17.23 33.75
N GLU A 788 11.77 18.53 33.96
CA GLU A 788 12.02 19.14 35.26
C GLU A 788 10.98 18.75 36.31
N THR A 789 9.70 18.64 35.94
CA THR A 789 8.66 18.14 36.82
C THR A 789 9.00 16.77 37.40
N TYR A 790 9.51 15.88 36.56
CA TYR A 790 9.91 14.54 36.96
C TYR A 790 11.24 14.53 37.73
N LEU A 791 12.20 15.39 37.37
CA LEU A 791 13.47 15.49 38.09
C LEU A 791 13.29 16.00 39.50
N GLN A 792 12.38 16.93 39.77
CA GLN A 792 12.05 17.38 41.12
C GLN A 792 11.44 16.26 41.97
N LEU A 793 10.59 15.43 41.35
CA LEU A 793 10.09 14.22 42.04
C LEU A 793 11.20 13.23 42.30
N GLN A 794 12.11 13.04 41.37
CA GLN A 794 13.25 12.12 41.53
C GLN A 794 14.24 12.60 42.61
N GLU A 795 14.54 13.88 42.68
CA GLU A 795 15.42 14.48 43.69
C GLU A 795 14.85 14.33 45.09
N LYS A 796 13.52 14.42 45.24
CA LYS A 796 12.88 14.26 46.56
C LYS A 796 12.68 12.81 46.98
N PHE A 797 12.27 11.94 46.02
CA PHE A 797 11.77 10.61 46.36
C PHE A 797 12.67 9.47 45.82
N GLY A 798 13.70 9.81 45.04
CA GLY A 798 14.65 8.83 44.46
C GLY A 798 14.08 8.00 43.32
N TRP A 799 14.92 7.23 42.66
CA TRP A 799 14.57 6.36 41.55
C TRP A 799 13.65 5.20 41.96
N ASP A 800 13.71 4.74 43.22
CA ASP A 800 12.84 3.67 43.73
C ASP A 800 11.35 4.08 43.68
N ALA A 801 11.04 5.38 43.83
CA ALA A 801 9.68 5.88 43.67
C ALA A 801 9.20 5.68 42.22
N PHE A 802 10.02 6.00 41.22
CA PHE A 802 9.72 5.78 39.79
C PHE A 802 9.55 4.30 39.47
N LYS A 803 10.42 3.43 39.99
CA LYS A 803 10.31 1.98 39.83
C LYS A 803 8.98 1.47 40.39
N LYS A 804 8.57 1.92 41.58
CA LYS A 804 7.24 1.57 42.14
C LYS A 804 6.09 2.03 41.27
N VAL A 805 6.20 3.23 40.71
CA VAL A 805 5.16 3.77 39.78
C VAL A 805 5.10 2.94 38.50
N PHE A 806 6.24 2.68 37.86
CA PHE A 806 6.26 1.89 36.62
C PHE A 806 5.80 0.44 36.86
N ALA A 807 6.16 -0.17 37.99
CA ALA A 807 5.65 -1.48 38.39
C ALA A 807 4.10 -1.47 38.53
N ALA A 808 3.54 -0.47 39.19
CA ALA A 808 2.09 -0.35 39.32
C ALA A 808 1.37 -0.29 37.96
N TYR A 809 1.97 0.38 36.99
CA TYR A 809 1.42 0.46 35.63
C TYR A 809 1.55 -0.85 34.83
N HIS A 810 2.46 -1.74 35.17
CA HIS A 810 2.54 -3.05 34.52
C HIS A 810 1.30 -3.92 34.75
N ASP A 811 0.72 -3.84 35.95
CA ASP A 811 -0.45 -4.63 36.35
C ASP A 811 -1.78 -3.96 35.99
N MET A 812 -1.73 -2.74 35.48
CA MET A 812 -2.89 -1.93 35.21
C MET A 812 -3.55 -2.29 33.88
N THR A 813 -4.73 -2.88 33.91
CA THR A 813 -5.50 -3.26 32.71
C THR A 813 -6.46 -2.19 32.23
N ASN A 814 -6.96 -1.33 33.16
CA ASN A 814 -7.87 -0.23 32.86
C ASN A 814 -7.20 1.10 33.20
N HIS A 815 -7.14 1.99 32.25
CA HIS A 815 -6.62 3.34 32.43
C HIS A 815 -7.41 4.32 31.56
N PRO A 816 -7.48 5.61 31.93
CA PRO A 816 -8.07 6.66 31.11
C PRO A 816 -7.37 6.76 29.75
N ASN A 817 -8.13 7.08 28.71
CA ASN A 817 -7.60 7.35 27.39
C ASN A 817 -7.34 8.85 27.13
N ASP A 818 -8.08 9.71 27.83
CA ASP A 818 -7.90 11.16 27.74
C ASP A 818 -6.71 11.64 28.56
N LYS A 819 -6.18 12.81 28.17
CA LYS A 819 -5.00 13.41 28.76
C LYS A 819 -5.19 13.75 30.26
N GLU A 820 -6.31 14.36 30.61
CA GLU A 820 -6.58 14.78 31.99
C GLU A 820 -6.71 13.58 32.94
N GLY A 821 -7.43 12.55 32.48
CA GLY A 821 -7.55 11.30 33.23
C GLY A 821 -6.21 10.64 33.50
N LYS A 822 -5.33 10.59 32.48
CA LYS A 822 -3.98 10.05 32.63
C LYS A 822 -3.12 10.85 33.61
N MET A 823 -3.19 12.18 33.56
CA MET A 823 -2.46 13.05 34.47
C MET A 823 -2.93 12.85 35.92
N ASN A 824 -4.24 12.73 36.15
CA ASN A 824 -4.80 12.43 37.45
C ASN A 824 -4.38 11.05 37.95
N LEU A 825 -4.44 10.02 37.09
CA LEU A 825 -3.98 8.68 37.42
C LEU A 825 -2.47 8.65 37.78
N TYR A 826 -1.65 9.43 37.07
CA TYR A 826 -0.23 9.53 37.38
C TYR A 826 0.01 10.19 38.74
N ALA A 827 -0.69 11.30 39.02
CA ALA A 827 -0.61 11.99 40.28
C ALA A 827 -1.05 11.09 41.46
N GLU A 828 -2.12 10.33 41.30
CA GLU A 828 -2.59 9.36 42.26
C GLU A 828 -1.57 8.24 42.47
N THR A 829 -1.11 7.59 41.38
CA THR A 829 -0.16 6.46 41.45
C THR A 829 1.13 6.87 42.13
N PHE A 830 1.68 8.04 41.76
CA PHE A 830 2.91 8.53 42.36
C PHE A 830 2.73 8.87 43.85
N SER A 831 1.61 9.55 44.17
CA SER A 831 1.29 9.90 45.57
C SER A 831 1.20 8.68 46.47
N ARG A 832 0.54 7.62 46.00
CA ARG A 832 0.42 6.34 46.70
C ARG A 832 1.78 5.65 46.83
N ALA A 833 2.59 5.64 45.78
CA ALA A 833 3.93 5.01 45.77
C ALA A 833 4.87 5.63 46.79
N VAL A 834 4.76 6.93 47.08
CA VAL A 834 5.62 7.65 48.02
C VAL A 834 4.92 7.95 49.37
N ASN A 835 3.68 7.51 49.55
CA ASN A 835 2.84 7.74 50.71
C ASN A 835 2.76 9.25 51.10
N ARG A 836 2.56 10.11 50.09
CA ARG A 836 2.42 11.57 50.20
C ARG A 836 1.39 12.08 49.23
N ASN A 837 0.59 13.04 49.61
CA ASN A 837 -0.32 13.73 48.74
C ASN A 837 0.47 14.79 47.93
N LEU A 838 0.63 14.50 46.62
CA LEU A 838 1.37 15.35 45.69
C LEU A 838 0.45 16.26 44.83
N THR A 839 -0.86 16.31 45.11
CA THR A 839 -1.80 17.09 44.30
C THR A 839 -1.43 18.57 44.24
N GLY A 840 -0.95 19.15 45.37
CA GLY A 840 -0.47 20.53 45.44
C GLY A 840 0.72 20.78 44.50
N PHE A 841 1.68 19.87 44.47
CA PHE A 841 2.83 19.95 43.57
C PHE A 841 2.41 19.90 42.07
N PHE A 842 1.59 18.94 41.69
CA PHE A 842 1.13 18.83 40.31
C PHE A 842 0.27 20.03 39.89
N LYS A 843 -0.59 20.54 40.74
CA LYS A 843 -1.31 21.80 40.51
C LYS A 843 -0.39 22.98 40.33
N ALA A 844 0.67 23.09 41.16
CA ALA A 844 1.67 24.14 41.03
C ALA A 844 2.42 24.10 39.72
N TRP A 845 2.51 22.90 39.09
CA TRP A 845 3.00 22.68 37.72
C TRP A 845 1.92 22.85 36.62
N GLY A 846 0.68 23.27 36.99
CA GLY A 846 -0.41 23.50 36.03
C GLY A 846 -1.16 22.25 35.58
N TRP A 847 -0.99 21.12 36.29
CA TRP A 847 -1.73 19.89 35.97
C TRP A 847 -3.20 20.04 36.31
N PRO A 848 -4.14 19.51 35.51
CA PRO A 848 -5.57 19.61 35.74
C PRO A 848 -6.05 18.56 36.75
N ILE A 849 -5.58 18.69 38.00
CA ILE A 849 -5.94 17.78 39.08
C ILE A 849 -7.41 17.97 39.47
N GLN A 850 -8.16 16.90 39.39
CA GLN A 850 -9.57 16.85 39.67
C GLN A 850 -9.85 16.79 41.18
N LYS A 851 -11.00 17.33 41.60
CA LYS A 851 -11.40 17.31 43.00
C LYS A 851 -11.51 15.87 43.55
N ALA A 852 -12.01 14.95 42.77
CA ALA A 852 -12.06 13.53 43.13
C ALA A 852 -10.69 12.98 43.49
N THR A 853 -9.65 13.27 42.69
CA THR A 853 -8.27 12.85 42.96
C THR A 853 -7.72 13.45 44.26
N GLU A 854 -8.11 14.73 44.58
CA GLU A 854 -7.71 15.35 45.85
C GLU A 854 -8.41 14.69 47.04
N GLU A 855 -9.69 14.37 46.89
CA GLU A 855 -10.50 13.70 47.92
C GLU A 855 -9.94 12.27 48.20
N GLU A 856 -9.61 11.51 47.17
CA GLU A 856 -9.05 10.18 47.29
C GLU A 856 -7.68 10.17 47.97
N LEU A 857 -6.88 11.23 47.82
CA LEU A 857 -5.57 11.37 48.39
C LEU A 857 -5.56 12.17 49.70
N SER A 858 -6.70 12.60 50.19
CA SER A 858 -6.86 13.47 51.37
C SER A 858 -6.36 12.83 52.68
N ASN A 859 -6.32 11.50 52.71
CA ASN A 859 -5.79 10.73 53.85
C ASN A 859 -4.25 10.68 53.90
N LEU A 860 -3.57 11.09 52.83
CA LEU A 860 -2.10 11.11 52.81
C LEU A 860 -1.57 12.46 53.26
N PRO A 861 -0.40 12.48 53.95
CA PRO A 861 0.23 13.75 54.36
C PRO A 861 0.58 14.60 53.12
N LEU A 862 0.23 15.87 53.15
CA LEU A 862 0.54 16.83 52.08
C LEU A 862 2.06 17.05 51.93
N TRP A 863 2.54 17.15 50.71
CA TRP A 863 3.89 17.65 50.43
C TRP A 863 3.85 19.17 50.21
N THR A 864 4.10 19.93 51.30
CA THR A 864 3.97 21.38 51.36
C THR A 864 5.25 22.13 51.02
N ASP A 865 6.40 21.50 51.20
CA ASP A 865 7.76 22.03 50.97
C ASP A 865 8.31 21.68 49.59
N HIS A 866 7.45 21.59 48.59
CA HIS A 866 7.89 21.25 47.22
C HIS A 866 8.49 22.45 46.47
N PRO A 867 9.38 22.25 45.47
CA PRO A 867 10.11 23.32 44.79
C PRO A 867 9.23 24.38 44.08
N MET A 868 7.95 24.07 43.88
CA MET A 868 6.97 24.97 43.26
C MET A 868 5.99 25.60 44.26
N ALA A 869 6.25 25.46 45.57
CA ALA A 869 5.39 26.00 46.62
C ALA A 869 5.40 27.54 46.67
#